data_3ed177e56219ddecf076d815ff6bf90a
#
_entry.id   3ed177e56219ddecf076d815ff6bf90a
#
_cell.length_a   1.000
_cell.length_b   1.000
_cell.length_c   1.000
_cell.angle_alpha   90.00
_cell.angle_beta   90.00
_cell.angle_gamma   90.00
#
_symmetry.space_group_name_H-M   'P 1'
#
loop_
_entity.id
_entity.type
_entity.pdbx_description
1 polymer ?
#
loop_
_entity_poly.entity_id
_entity_poly.type
_entity_poly.pdbx_seq_one_letter_code
_entity_poly.pdbx_strand_id
1 'polypeptide(L)'
;MLPNILLENFNEANLLRLPAKFYKSANQYLNKDEIKKIQTAYSLAFYAHDGQDRMDGSKYITHPLAVATILLDLKMDPDSICAALMHDVLEDCDVTKKNLEDLFGNDVANIVDGVSKLGKLDITSRSDRDANNLQKMMLAMSKDVRVILLKICDRLHNMRTIEHLPRAKQIMKSKETIELYGPLALRIGMQEIRSELEDLAFRCIHPLRASMLESAINKSSGGRKRIISKIRKELKRKLKSNGIEQVGVKGREKNIYSIYRKIKSKHKPFSEILDVYGFRILVDSIDECYRSLGIIHNYFSPIENRFKDYIAIPKSNGYQALHTSLLALDAFPIEVQIQTRNMAEIANFGIAAHWQYKTDDKKRGSELRASRWLLGLADLQKKTNDPSEFAQSIKTDLSSEEVFLFSPKGDIYALRRGSTPIDFAYEVHTDLGDTIIGCKVNRSEVPLNIELESGQTVEIITSKKEPYLDPSWLNYVATSKARSAIRSRLRKQKASDARKAGKVMLETELKRAGSSLKEYRGNSLKKILDSIGVTSLNKLLTDLGLGKRTGSIIAERFYSGLQIREGIKEPKPVLILDNKIESVTVRFAKCCFPVYGDDVVAHSDTERGMVIHNLKCKQVKTFLNKDPRYMRAIWGENKKEHSYKVKIDVNTEDKVGVLSDLGSVFAKSGINIGSVNTKTIDKKFAGFEIQIEVKNKEAVSYTHLRAHETRGNLVCRLLLE
;
A
#
# COMPACT_ATOMS: atom_id res chain seq x y z
N MET A 1 -32.72 -15.11 28.73
CA MET A 1 -32.98 -16.45 29.37
C MET A 1 -33.49 -17.53 28.39
N LEU A 2 -33.20 -17.43 27.10
CA LEU A 2 -33.61 -18.45 26.11
C LEU A 2 -32.49 -19.42 25.62
N PRO A 3 -31.19 -19.14 25.83
CA PRO A 3 -30.15 -19.95 25.20
C PRO A 3 -29.91 -21.33 25.79
N ASN A 4 -29.95 -21.48 27.11
CA ASN A 4 -29.63 -22.79 27.75
C ASN A 4 -30.71 -23.85 27.48
N ILE A 5 -31.97 -23.49 27.40
CA ILE A 5 -33.09 -24.43 27.14
C ILE A 5 -33.07 -24.89 25.67
N LEU A 6 -32.66 -24.03 24.73
CA LEU A 6 -32.52 -24.38 23.31
C LEU A 6 -31.31 -25.27 23.05
N LEU A 7 -30.20 -25.07 23.77
CA LEU A 7 -28.97 -25.85 23.59
C LEU A 7 -29.08 -27.28 24.17
N GLU A 8 -29.78 -27.44 25.29
CA GLU A 8 -30.01 -28.75 25.90
C GLU A 8 -31.04 -29.60 25.14
N ASN A 9 -31.96 -28.96 24.39
CA ASN A 9 -33.02 -29.64 23.65
C ASN A 9 -32.95 -29.45 22.15
N PHE A 10 -31.77 -29.04 21.59
CA PHE A 10 -31.60 -28.83 20.16
C PHE A 10 -31.63 -30.17 19.44
N ASN A 11 -32.72 -30.49 18.78
CA ASN A 11 -32.97 -31.75 18.10
C ASN A 11 -33.37 -31.57 16.62
N GLU A 12 -33.56 -32.66 15.91
CA GLU A 12 -33.93 -32.63 14.47
C GLU A 12 -35.23 -31.85 14.18
N ALA A 13 -36.15 -31.74 15.16
CA ALA A 13 -37.42 -31.02 15.01
C ALA A 13 -37.21 -29.50 14.90
N ASN A 14 -36.06 -28.97 15.39
CA ASN A 14 -35.75 -27.53 15.40
C ASN A 14 -34.94 -27.10 14.16
N LEU A 15 -34.71 -27.99 13.19
CA LEU A 15 -33.92 -27.70 12.01
C LEU A 15 -34.73 -26.84 11.01
N LEU A 16 -34.24 -25.63 10.75
CA LEU A 16 -34.78 -24.73 9.74
C LEU A 16 -34.26 -25.11 8.35
N ARG A 17 -35.10 -24.91 7.34
CA ARG A 17 -34.67 -25.12 5.96
C ARG A 17 -33.66 -24.05 5.55
N LEU A 18 -32.55 -24.47 4.96
CA LEU A 18 -31.59 -23.53 4.34
C LEU A 18 -32.24 -22.76 3.19
N PRO A 19 -31.89 -21.47 2.99
CA PRO A 19 -32.38 -20.71 1.84
C PRO A 19 -32.05 -21.41 0.52
N ALA A 20 -33.00 -21.43 -0.42
CA ALA A 20 -32.93 -22.25 -1.63
C ALA A 20 -31.65 -22.02 -2.47
N LYS A 21 -31.19 -20.78 -2.59
CA LYS A 21 -29.94 -20.46 -3.30
C LYS A 21 -28.72 -21.03 -2.57
N PHE A 22 -28.66 -20.89 -1.26
CA PHE A 22 -27.58 -21.39 -0.42
C PHE A 22 -27.52 -22.94 -0.51
N TYR A 23 -28.65 -23.61 -0.33
CA TYR A 23 -28.77 -25.07 -0.47
C TYR A 23 -28.30 -25.55 -1.85
N LYS A 24 -28.72 -24.87 -2.93
CA LYS A 24 -28.32 -25.22 -4.30
C LYS A 24 -26.79 -25.14 -4.48
N SER A 25 -26.15 -24.12 -3.94
CA SER A 25 -24.68 -23.97 -4.01
C SER A 25 -23.98 -25.02 -3.16
N ALA A 26 -24.45 -25.28 -1.94
CA ALA A 26 -23.90 -26.31 -1.06
C ALA A 26 -23.99 -27.71 -1.68
N ASN A 27 -25.12 -28.07 -2.27
CA ASN A 27 -25.37 -29.39 -2.87
C ASN A 27 -24.55 -29.67 -4.14
N GLN A 28 -23.77 -28.68 -4.64
CA GLN A 28 -22.88 -28.90 -5.80
C GLN A 28 -21.62 -29.69 -5.45
N TYR A 29 -21.18 -29.67 -4.18
CA TYR A 29 -19.92 -30.28 -3.80
C TYR A 29 -19.90 -30.91 -2.39
N LEU A 30 -20.92 -30.67 -1.56
CA LEU A 30 -21.05 -31.21 -0.22
C LEU A 30 -22.00 -32.43 -0.21
N ASN A 31 -21.72 -33.39 0.66
CA ASN A 31 -22.59 -34.56 0.86
C ASN A 31 -23.78 -34.23 1.80
N LYS A 32 -24.72 -35.18 1.96
CA LYS A 32 -25.93 -34.96 2.74
C LYS A 32 -25.68 -34.72 4.23
N ASP A 33 -24.72 -35.40 4.81
CA ASP A 33 -24.38 -35.27 6.24
C ASP A 33 -23.71 -33.94 6.54
N GLU A 34 -22.83 -33.49 5.65
CA GLU A 34 -22.22 -32.17 5.70
C GLU A 34 -23.25 -31.03 5.59
N ILE A 35 -24.22 -31.18 4.65
CA ILE A 35 -25.34 -30.22 4.52
C ILE A 35 -26.19 -30.22 5.78
N LYS A 36 -26.46 -31.38 6.41
CA LYS A 36 -27.19 -31.47 7.66
C LYS A 36 -26.46 -30.75 8.80
N LYS A 37 -25.14 -30.91 8.90
CA LYS A 37 -24.30 -30.17 9.87
C LYS A 37 -24.41 -28.65 9.67
N ILE A 38 -24.36 -28.18 8.42
CA ILE A 38 -24.53 -26.75 8.08
C ILE A 38 -25.95 -26.25 8.42
N GLN A 39 -26.95 -27.07 8.19
CA GLN A 39 -28.34 -26.76 8.52
C GLN A 39 -28.53 -26.60 10.04
N THR A 40 -27.87 -27.45 10.83
CA THR A 40 -27.81 -27.34 12.29
C THR A 40 -27.17 -26.02 12.73
N ALA A 41 -26.01 -25.66 12.14
CA ALA A 41 -25.34 -24.40 12.43
C ALA A 41 -26.18 -23.16 12.07
N TYR A 42 -26.84 -23.20 10.91
CA TYR A 42 -27.77 -22.13 10.50
C TYR A 42 -28.92 -21.96 11.47
N SER A 43 -29.55 -23.09 11.91
CA SER A 43 -30.68 -23.06 12.84
C SER A 43 -30.26 -22.52 14.20
N LEU A 44 -29.10 -22.95 14.72
CA LEU A 44 -28.54 -22.42 15.98
C LEU A 44 -28.28 -20.93 15.89
N ALA A 45 -27.62 -20.48 14.84
CA ALA A 45 -27.32 -19.04 14.65
C ALA A 45 -28.60 -18.21 14.50
N PHE A 46 -29.61 -18.74 13.80
CA PHE A 46 -30.91 -18.08 13.65
C PHE A 46 -31.59 -17.85 14.99
N TYR A 47 -31.67 -18.88 15.82
CA TYR A 47 -32.32 -18.77 17.16
C TYR A 47 -31.46 -17.95 18.13
N ALA A 48 -30.12 -18.05 18.06
CA ALA A 48 -29.23 -17.30 18.94
C ALA A 48 -29.32 -15.80 18.70
N HIS A 49 -29.53 -15.36 17.46
CA HIS A 49 -29.68 -13.95 17.07
C HIS A 49 -31.14 -13.51 16.97
N ASP A 50 -32.10 -14.28 17.53
CA ASP A 50 -33.51 -13.87 17.50
C ASP A 50 -33.72 -12.57 18.26
N GLY A 51 -34.50 -11.68 17.67
CA GLY A 51 -34.75 -10.33 18.22
C GLY A 51 -33.62 -9.31 17.92
N GLN A 52 -32.52 -9.70 17.28
CA GLN A 52 -31.48 -8.78 16.86
C GLN A 52 -31.69 -8.33 15.40
N ASP A 53 -31.61 -7.00 15.19
CA ASP A 53 -31.72 -6.40 13.87
C ASP A 53 -30.44 -5.62 13.54
N ARG A 54 -30.11 -5.57 12.27
CA ARG A 54 -29.00 -4.77 11.74
C ARG A 54 -29.40 -3.29 11.62
N MET A 55 -28.40 -2.41 11.39
CA MET A 55 -28.64 -0.98 11.19
C MET A 55 -29.48 -0.65 9.94
N ASP A 56 -29.56 -1.57 8.98
CA ASP A 56 -30.42 -1.48 7.80
C ASP A 56 -31.85 -1.98 8.04
N GLY A 57 -32.18 -2.43 9.26
CA GLY A 57 -33.45 -3.01 9.64
C GLY A 57 -33.64 -4.47 9.24
N SER A 58 -32.67 -5.12 8.63
CA SER A 58 -32.72 -6.55 8.31
C SER A 58 -32.41 -7.40 9.54
N LYS A 59 -32.93 -8.65 9.58
CA LYS A 59 -32.60 -9.61 10.64
C LYS A 59 -31.10 -9.91 10.66
N TYR A 60 -30.49 -10.00 11.85
CA TYR A 60 -29.06 -10.18 12.02
C TYR A 60 -28.52 -11.41 11.30
N ILE A 61 -29.25 -12.53 11.26
CA ILE A 61 -28.87 -13.77 10.58
C ILE A 61 -28.51 -13.60 9.09
N THR A 62 -29.00 -12.52 8.46
CA THR A 62 -28.66 -12.23 7.04
C THR A 62 -27.17 -12.00 6.85
N HIS A 63 -26.47 -11.47 7.88
CA HIS A 63 -25.03 -11.25 7.82
C HIS A 63 -24.23 -12.56 7.87
N PRO A 64 -24.34 -13.44 8.90
CA PRO A 64 -23.66 -14.72 8.91
C PRO A 64 -23.96 -15.58 7.68
N LEU A 65 -25.22 -15.57 7.21
CA LEU A 65 -25.60 -16.28 5.99
C LEU A 65 -24.88 -15.75 4.74
N ALA A 66 -24.73 -14.44 4.63
CA ALA A 66 -24.00 -13.83 3.51
C ALA A 66 -22.50 -14.16 3.57
N VAL A 67 -21.89 -14.14 4.75
CA VAL A 67 -20.48 -14.54 4.95
C VAL A 67 -20.30 -16.02 4.60
N ALA A 68 -21.19 -16.89 5.06
CA ALA A 68 -21.18 -18.32 4.72
C ALA A 68 -21.37 -18.55 3.21
N THR A 69 -22.19 -17.72 2.52
CA THR A 69 -22.36 -17.79 1.08
C THR A 69 -21.07 -17.46 0.34
N ILE A 70 -20.31 -16.47 0.80
CA ILE A 70 -18.99 -16.14 0.21
C ILE A 70 -18.04 -17.34 0.36
N LEU A 71 -18.02 -18.01 1.52
CA LEU A 71 -17.20 -19.20 1.72
C LEU A 71 -17.67 -20.42 0.89
N LEU A 72 -18.97 -20.54 0.65
CA LEU A 72 -19.52 -21.54 -0.29
C LEU A 72 -19.03 -21.29 -1.72
N ASP A 73 -19.02 -20.03 -2.18
CA ASP A 73 -18.50 -19.65 -3.51
C ASP A 73 -17.00 -19.96 -3.62
N LEU A 74 -16.26 -19.91 -2.50
CA LEU A 74 -14.87 -20.33 -2.39
C LEU A 74 -14.72 -21.87 -2.25
N LYS A 75 -15.81 -22.62 -2.19
CA LYS A 75 -15.88 -24.08 -2.00
C LYS A 75 -15.13 -24.56 -0.76
N MET A 76 -15.27 -23.86 0.35
CA MET A 76 -14.65 -24.21 1.64
C MET A 76 -15.29 -25.45 2.26
N ASP A 77 -14.56 -26.04 3.19
CA ASP A 77 -14.99 -27.19 3.97
C ASP A 77 -16.22 -26.90 4.87
N PRO A 78 -17.00 -27.93 5.23
CA PRO A 78 -18.22 -27.77 6.03
C PRO A 78 -17.99 -27.07 7.35
N ASP A 79 -16.84 -27.32 8.01
CA ASP A 79 -16.52 -26.72 9.31
C ASP A 79 -16.30 -25.22 9.21
N SER A 80 -15.64 -24.75 8.15
CA SER A 80 -15.49 -23.33 7.84
C SER A 80 -16.83 -22.65 7.59
N ILE A 81 -17.77 -23.33 6.89
CA ILE A 81 -19.11 -22.79 6.60
C ILE A 81 -19.94 -22.72 7.89
N CYS A 82 -19.89 -23.77 8.74
CA CYS A 82 -20.53 -23.77 10.03
C CYS A 82 -19.97 -22.66 10.93
N ALA A 83 -18.65 -22.49 10.98
CA ALA A 83 -18.02 -21.41 11.72
C ALA A 83 -18.43 -20.04 11.21
N ALA A 84 -18.62 -19.85 9.89
CA ALA A 84 -19.10 -18.60 9.33
C ALA A 84 -20.56 -18.27 9.73
N LEU A 85 -21.42 -19.26 9.79
CA LEU A 85 -22.80 -19.08 10.27
C LEU A 85 -22.85 -18.67 11.74
N MET A 86 -21.87 -19.09 12.53
CA MET A 86 -21.84 -18.89 13.98
C MET A 86 -20.74 -17.92 14.46
N HIS A 87 -20.08 -17.17 13.58
CA HIS A 87 -18.89 -16.43 13.94
C HIS A 87 -19.11 -15.31 14.98
N ASP A 88 -20.32 -14.77 15.08
CA ASP A 88 -20.68 -13.73 16.04
C ASP A 88 -21.41 -14.27 17.28
N VAL A 89 -21.81 -15.56 17.34
CA VAL A 89 -22.60 -16.07 18.45
C VAL A 89 -21.89 -16.08 19.81
N LEU A 90 -20.53 -16.16 19.81
CA LEU A 90 -19.74 -16.06 21.04
C LEU A 90 -19.57 -14.61 21.52
N GLU A 91 -19.74 -13.61 20.64
CA GLU A 91 -19.61 -12.20 20.97
C GLU A 91 -20.95 -11.58 21.37
N ASP A 92 -21.99 -11.87 20.60
CA ASP A 92 -23.27 -11.17 20.64
C ASP A 92 -24.40 -11.98 21.27
N CYS A 93 -24.14 -13.26 21.60
CA CYS A 93 -25.16 -14.16 22.18
C CYS A 93 -24.61 -14.92 23.41
N ASP A 94 -25.52 -15.48 24.23
CA ASP A 94 -25.17 -16.27 25.42
C ASP A 94 -24.77 -17.74 25.06
N VAL A 95 -23.94 -17.92 24.03
CA VAL A 95 -23.42 -19.21 23.62
C VAL A 95 -21.98 -19.35 24.08
N THR A 96 -21.61 -20.48 24.70
CA THR A 96 -20.25 -20.72 25.16
C THR A 96 -19.45 -21.54 24.14
N LYS A 97 -18.12 -21.43 24.21
CA LYS A 97 -17.23 -22.26 23.38
C LYS A 97 -17.50 -23.75 23.56
N LYS A 98 -17.76 -24.18 24.80
CA LYS A 98 -18.06 -25.58 25.13
C LYS A 98 -19.33 -26.08 24.43
N ASN A 99 -20.37 -25.23 24.35
CA ASN A 99 -21.57 -25.60 23.60
C ASN A 99 -21.27 -25.86 22.11
N LEU A 100 -20.38 -25.07 21.51
CA LEU A 100 -19.95 -25.28 20.12
C LEU A 100 -19.08 -26.54 19.97
N GLU A 101 -18.21 -26.83 20.95
CA GLU A 101 -17.39 -28.06 20.97
C GLU A 101 -18.27 -29.30 21.03
N ASP A 102 -19.30 -29.30 21.89
CA ASP A 102 -20.20 -30.43 22.08
C ASP A 102 -21.08 -30.70 20.83
N LEU A 103 -21.53 -29.65 20.15
CA LEU A 103 -22.45 -29.75 18.98
C LEU A 103 -21.74 -29.93 17.64
N PHE A 104 -20.60 -29.29 17.43
CA PHE A 104 -19.94 -29.18 16.12
C PHE A 104 -18.51 -29.71 16.09
N GLY A 105 -17.94 -30.01 17.26
CA GLY A 105 -16.56 -30.46 17.42
C GLY A 105 -15.56 -29.31 17.62
N ASN A 106 -14.34 -29.70 18.00
CA ASN A 106 -13.27 -28.79 18.38
C ASN A 106 -12.84 -27.83 17.22
N ASP A 107 -12.88 -28.29 15.98
CA ASP A 107 -12.44 -27.49 14.82
C ASP A 107 -13.32 -26.27 14.62
N VAL A 108 -14.63 -26.46 14.57
CA VAL A 108 -15.59 -25.36 14.41
C VAL A 108 -15.50 -24.39 15.60
N ALA A 109 -15.47 -24.92 16.83
CA ALA A 109 -15.39 -24.10 18.04
C ALA A 109 -14.10 -23.26 18.10
N ASN A 110 -12.97 -23.83 17.66
CA ASN A 110 -11.68 -23.13 17.62
C ASN A 110 -11.63 -22.04 16.55
N ILE A 111 -12.24 -22.27 15.38
CA ILE A 111 -12.33 -21.25 14.34
C ILE A 111 -13.20 -20.07 14.84
N VAL A 112 -14.37 -20.34 15.41
CA VAL A 112 -15.27 -19.31 15.95
C VAL A 112 -14.59 -18.54 17.08
N ASP A 113 -13.99 -19.23 18.07
CA ASP A 113 -13.23 -18.62 19.17
C ASP A 113 -12.05 -17.76 18.64
N GLY A 114 -11.37 -18.23 17.59
CA GLY A 114 -10.31 -17.48 16.91
C GLY A 114 -10.79 -16.16 16.30
N VAL A 115 -12.00 -16.14 15.72
CA VAL A 115 -12.60 -14.95 15.14
C VAL A 115 -13.10 -13.99 16.24
N SER A 116 -13.77 -14.51 17.28
CA SER A 116 -14.36 -13.75 18.38
C SER A 116 -13.35 -13.06 19.28
N LYS A 117 -12.21 -13.69 19.59
CA LYS A 117 -11.14 -13.08 20.43
C LYS A 117 -10.58 -11.75 19.89
N LEU A 118 -10.97 -11.39 18.69
CA LEU A 118 -10.55 -10.17 18.01
C LEU A 118 -11.42 -8.94 18.36
N GLY A 119 -12.60 -9.13 18.95
CA GLY A 119 -13.57 -8.07 19.26
C GLY A 119 -13.43 -7.44 20.65
N LYS A 120 -13.00 -8.20 21.65
CA LYS A 120 -13.09 -7.81 23.08
C LYS A 120 -11.75 -7.43 23.69
N LEU A 121 -11.34 -6.16 23.64
CA LEU A 121 -10.17 -5.69 24.40
C LEU A 121 -10.30 -4.23 24.85
N ASP A 122 -10.42 -4.04 26.16
CA ASP A 122 -10.31 -2.75 26.85
C ASP A 122 -8.84 -2.42 27.14
N ILE A 123 -8.30 -1.36 26.51
CA ILE A 123 -6.98 -0.80 26.84
C ILE A 123 -7.01 0.73 26.69
N THR A 124 -6.20 1.41 27.52
CA THR A 124 -6.28 2.82 27.84
C THR A 124 -5.80 3.82 26.78
N SER A 125 -5.03 3.42 25.76
CA SER A 125 -4.62 4.30 24.66
C SER A 125 -5.04 3.75 23.28
N ARG A 126 -5.35 4.64 22.32
CA ARG A 126 -5.89 4.26 21.01
C ARG A 126 -4.85 3.54 20.14
N SER A 127 -3.59 3.98 20.18
CA SER A 127 -2.48 3.38 19.40
C SER A 127 -2.06 1.99 19.94
N ASP A 128 -2.04 1.82 21.26
CA ASP A 128 -1.65 0.55 21.88
C ASP A 128 -2.76 -0.49 21.79
N ARG A 129 -4.01 -0.06 21.75
CA ARG A 129 -5.20 -0.89 21.47
C ARG A 129 -5.10 -1.53 20.08
N ASP A 130 -4.83 -0.72 19.07
CA ASP A 130 -4.75 -1.18 17.68
C ASP A 130 -3.57 -2.16 17.49
N ALA A 131 -2.44 -1.92 18.15
CA ALA A 131 -1.27 -2.79 18.09
C ALA A 131 -1.51 -4.15 18.76
N ASN A 132 -2.09 -4.14 19.97
CA ASN A 132 -2.42 -5.38 20.70
C ASN A 132 -3.51 -6.20 19.98
N ASN A 133 -4.51 -5.53 19.40
CA ASN A 133 -5.56 -6.19 18.63
C ASN A 133 -4.97 -6.85 17.39
N LEU A 134 -4.10 -6.14 16.66
CA LEU A 134 -3.41 -6.70 15.50
C LEU A 134 -2.54 -7.90 15.88
N GLN A 135 -1.80 -7.82 17.00
CA GLN A 135 -0.98 -8.91 17.49
C GLN A 135 -1.81 -10.16 17.80
N LYS A 136 -2.90 -10.03 18.55
CA LYS A 136 -3.79 -11.15 18.90
C LYS A 136 -4.46 -11.74 17.67
N MET A 137 -4.89 -10.88 16.74
CA MET A 137 -5.44 -11.30 15.46
C MET A 137 -4.44 -12.17 14.69
N MET A 138 -3.20 -11.71 14.53
CA MET A 138 -2.16 -12.47 13.82
C MET A 138 -1.82 -13.79 14.49
N LEU A 139 -1.89 -13.85 15.82
CA LEU A 139 -1.67 -15.08 16.57
C LEU A 139 -2.80 -16.10 16.40
N ALA A 140 -4.05 -15.66 16.46
CA ALA A 140 -5.18 -16.54 16.19
C ALA A 140 -5.07 -17.10 14.76
N MET A 141 -4.72 -16.24 13.81
CA MET A 141 -4.52 -16.59 12.41
C MET A 141 -3.36 -17.55 12.16
N SER A 142 -2.29 -17.48 12.97
CA SER A 142 -1.14 -18.39 12.83
C SER A 142 -1.44 -19.83 13.24
N LYS A 143 -2.50 -20.06 14.02
CA LYS A 143 -2.94 -21.39 14.45
C LYS A 143 -3.79 -22.10 13.40
N ASP A 144 -4.70 -21.37 12.77
CA ASP A 144 -5.58 -21.88 11.71
C ASP A 144 -5.86 -20.79 10.67
N VAL A 145 -5.46 -21.06 9.43
CA VAL A 145 -5.65 -20.13 8.31
C VAL A 145 -7.12 -19.89 7.98
N ARG A 146 -8.02 -20.81 8.35
CA ARG A 146 -9.47 -20.64 8.14
C ARG A 146 -10.03 -19.43 8.89
N VAL A 147 -9.42 -19.07 10.03
CA VAL A 147 -9.76 -17.86 10.78
C VAL A 147 -9.53 -16.58 9.94
N ILE A 148 -8.42 -16.53 9.18
CA ILE A 148 -8.13 -15.41 8.29
C ILE A 148 -9.15 -15.33 7.15
N LEU A 149 -9.41 -16.48 6.51
CA LEU A 149 -10.36 -16.57 5.39
C LEU A 149 -11.73 -16.08 5.80
N LEU A 150 -12.23 -16.56 6.94
CA LEU A 150 -13.51 -16.14 7.49
C LEU A 150 -13.53 -14.66 7.80
N LYS A 151 -12.49 -14.11 8.45
CA LYS A 151 -12.43 -12.69 8.80
C LYS A 151 -12.36 -11.76 7.58
N ILE A 152 -11.71 -12.21 6.49
CA ILE A 152 -11.72 -11.47 5.21
C ILE A 152 -13.11 -11.50 4.56
N CYS A 153 -13.82 -12.63 4.61
CA CYS A 153 -15.18 -12.74 4.09
C CYS A 153 -16.19 -11.91 4.91
N ASP A 154 -16.05 -11.92 6.23
CA ASP A 154 -16.80 -11.03 7.13
C ASP A 154 -16.55 -9.56 6.76
N ARG A 155 -15.28 -9.16 6.63
CA ARG A 155 -14.92 -7.79 6.22
C ARG A 155 -15.51 -7.44 4.85
N LEU A 156 -15.50 -8.36 3.91
CA LEU A 156 -16.07 -8.13 2.58
C LEU A 156 -17.56 -7.85 2.65
N HIS A 157 -18.32 -8.65 3.40
CA HIS A 157 -19.76 -8.39 3.58
C HIS A 157 -20.00 -7.08 4.31
N ASN A 158 -19.23 -6.76 5.35
CA ASN A 158 -19.30 -5.49 6.06
C ASN A 158 -19.00 -4.30 5.15
N MET A 159 -18.10 -4.44 4.18
CA MET A 159 -17.81 -3.39 3.19
C MET A 159 -18.91 -3.24 2.15
N ARG A 160 -19.58 -4.34 1.75
CA ARG A 160 -20.74 -4.31 0.84
C ARG A 160 -21.95 -3.58 1.44
N THR A 161 -22.05 -3.57 2.78
CA THR A 161 -23.17 -2.95 3.53
C THR A 161 -22.76 -1.71 4.33
N ILE A 162 -21.61 -1.10 4.00
CA ILE A 162 -20.99 -0.03 4.81
C ILE A 162 -21.79 1.26 4.83
N GLU A 163 -22.66 1.47 3.84
CA GLU A 163 -23.47 2.69 3.67
C GLU A 163 -24.43 2.97 4.85
N HIS A 164 -24.87 1.92 5.55
CA HIS A 164 -25.76 2.03 6.70
C HIS A 164 -25.05 2.49 7.99
N LEU A 165 -23.72 2.57 8.00
CA LEU A 165 -22.96 3.03 9.16
C LEU A 165 -22.81 4.57 9.18
N PRO A 166 -22.64 5.19 10.37
CA PRO A 166 -22.27 6.60 10.48
C PRO A 166 -20.97 6.91 9.72
N ARG A 167 -20.88 8.08 9.06
CA ARG A 167 -19.78 8.44 8.17
C ARG A 167 -18.37 8.28 8.76
N ALA A 168 -18.20 8.64 10.04
CA ALA A 168 -16.92 8.47 10.74
C ALA A 168 -16.49 7.00 10.83
N LYS A 169 -17.45 6.09 11.14
CA LYS A 169 -17.21 4.63 11.16
C LYS A 169 -16.95 4.07 9.77
N GLN A 170 -17.65 4.58 8.75
CA GLN A 170 -17.40 4.20 7.34
C GLN A 170 -15.93 4.47 6.96
N ILE A 171 -15.44 5.69 7.21
CA ILE A 171 -14.06 6.10 6.85
C ILE A 171 -13.04 5.26 7.64
N MET A 172 -13.26 5.05 8.94
CA MET A 172 -12.37 4.26 9.79
C MET A 172 -12.24 2.82 9.28
N LYS A 173 -13.38 2.13 9.08
CA LYS A 173 -13.41 0.73 8.58
C LYS A 173 -12.82 0.62 7.17
N SER A 174 -13.06 1.60 6.31
CA SER A 174 -12.51 1.62 4.94
C SER A 174 -10.99 1.81 4.93
N LYS A 175 -10.43 2.67 5.79
CA LYS A 175 -8.98 2.81 5.95
C LYS A 175 -8.33 1.51 6.43
N GLU A 176 -8.90 0.91 7.48
CA GLU A 176 -8.44 -0.38 7.99
C GLU A 176 -8.49 -1.46 6.89
N THR A 177 -9.52 -1.45 6.05
CA THR A 177 -9.65 -2.38 4.93
C THR A 177 -8.53 -2.22 3.91
N ILE A 178 -8.17 -1.00 3.52
CA ILE A 178 -7.06 -0.74 2.58
C ILE A 178 -5.69 -1.05 3.20
N GLU A 179 -5.50 -0.70 4.47
CA GLU A 179 -4.19 -0.79 5.14
C GLU A 179 -3.87 -2.21 5.64
N LEU A 180 -4.89 -3.02 5.96
CA LEU A 180 -4.71 -4.32 6.57
C LEU A 180 -5.34 -5.45 5.76
N TYR A 181 -6.66 -5.44 5.54
CA TYR A 181 -7.37 -6.57 4.95
C TYR A 181 -7.06 -6.78 3.46
N GLY A 182 -6.89 -5.69 2.68
CA GLY A 182 -6.46 -5.77 1.28
C GLY A 182 -5.09 -6.43 1.13
N PRO A 183 -4.04 -5.96 1.82
CA PRO A 183 -2.74 -6.62 1.85
C PRO A 183 -2.77 -8.06 2.37
N LEU A 184 -3.57 -8.36 3.41
CA LEU A 184 -3.76 -9.74 3.89
C LEU A 184 -4.35 -10.65 2.82
N ALA A 185 -5.43 -10.22 2.15
CA ALA A 185 -6.05 -10.96 1.07
C ALA A 185 -5.07 -11.20 -0.09
N LEU A 186 -4.20 -10.22 -0.40
CA LEU A 186 -3.12 -10.40 -1.37
C LEU A 186 -2.14 -11.49 -0.93
N ARG A 187 -1.73 -11.47 0.33
CA ARG A 187 -0.72 -12.40 0.87
C ARG A 187 -1.17 -13.84 0.84
N ILE A 188 -2.47 -14.09 1.08
CA ILE A 188 -3.06 -15.43 0.99
C ILE A 188 -3.61 -15.77 -0.40
N GLY A 189 -3.39 -14.88 -1.40
CA GLY A 189 -3.70 -15.15 -2.81
C GLY A 189 -5.14 -14.86 -3.25
N MET A 190 -6.01 -14.27 -2.41
CA MET A 190 -7.42 -13.97 -2.71
C MET A 190 -7.57 -12.69 -3.54
N GLN A 191 -7.14 -12.74 -4.79
CA GLN A 191 -7.01 -11.53 -5.64
C GLN A 191 -8.35 -10.87 -5.98
N GLU A 192 -9.43 -11.64 -6.18
CA GLU A 192 -10.75 -11.08 -6.51
C GLU A 192 -11.36 -10.36 -5.30
N ILE A 193 -11.33 -11.02 -4.12
CA ILE A 193 -11.82 -10.43 -2.87
C ILE A 193 -11.01 -9.19 -2.50
N ARG A 194 -9.67 -9.25 -2.63
CA ARG A 194 -8.83 -8.07 -2.43
C ARG A 194 -9.26 -6.91 -3.30
N SER A 195 -9.46 -7.17 -4.59
CA SER A 195 -9.85 -6.16 -5.56
C SER A 195 -11.17 -5.48 -5.19
N GLU A 196 -12.16 -6.26 -4.77
CA GLU A 196 -13.47 -5.76 -4.35
C GLU A 196 -13.37 -4.96 -3.04
N LEU A 197 -12.63 -5.46 -2.05
CA LEU A 197 -12.38 -4.76 -0.79
C LEU A 197 -11.75 -3.38 -1.01
N GLU A 198 -10.68 -3.34 -1.84
CA GLU A 198 -9.97 -2.11 -2.15
C GLU A 198 -10.87 -1.10 -2.88
N ASP A 199 -11.70 -1.55 -3.82
CA ASP A 199 -12.62 -0.69 -4.58
C ASP A 199 -13.75 -0.13 -3.71
N LEU A 200 -14.41 -0.98 -2.90
CA LEU A 200 -15.45 -0.55 -1.97
C LEU A 200 -14.92 0.47 -0.96
N ALA A 201 -13.75 0.20 -0.40
CA ALA A 201 -13.10 1.11 0.54
C ALA A 201 -12.71 2.44 -0.12
N PHE A 202 -12.16 2.41 -1.34
CA PHE A 202 -11.81 3.61 -2.09
C PHE A 202 -13.03 4.47 -2.41
N ARG A 203 -14.13 3.87 -2.88
CA ARG A 203 -15.41 4.54 -3.13
C ARG A 203 -15.94 5.22 -1.87
N CYS A 204 -15.82 4.54 -0.75
CA CYS A 204 -16.23 5.07 0.54
C CYS A 204 -15.34 6.25 0.98
N ILE A 205 -14.02 6.14 0.94
CA ILE A 205 -13.10 7.20 1.41
C ILE A 205 -13.11 8.41 0.48
N HIS A 206 -13.10 8.17 -0.85
CA HIS A 206 -12.96 9.20 -1.88
C HIS A 206 -14.07 9.15 -2.93
N PRO A 207 -15.35 9.37 -2.57
CA PRO A 207 -16.48 9.19 -3.47
C PRO A 207 -16.40 10.07 -4.74
N LEU A 208 -15.98 11.31 -4.61
CA LEU A 208 -15.84 12.22 -5.75
C LEU A 208 -14.74 11.75 -6.72
N ARG A 209 -13.59 11.30 -6.20
CA ARG A 209 -12.50 10.78 -7.05
C ARG A 209 -12.91 9.49 -7.75
N ALA A 210 -13.62 8.62 -7.07
CA ALA A 210 -14.15 7.38 -7.65
C ALA A 210 -15.13 7.70 -8.80
N SER A 211 -16.11 8.59 -8.58
CA SER A 211 -17.06 9.03 -9.58
C SER A 211 -16.39 9.71 -10.80
N MET A 212 -15.38 10.56 -10.56
CA MET A 212 -14.60 11.18 -11.65
C MET A 212 -13.86 10.15 -12.50
N LEU A 213 -13.22 9.15 -11.87
CA LEU A 213 -12.52 8.08 -12.59
C LEU A 213 -13.51 7.19 -13.35
N GLU A 214 -14.66 6.84 -12.77
CA GLU A 214 -15.73 6.11 -13.47
C GLU A 214 -16.23 6.86 -14.68
N SER A 215 -16.50 8.16 -14.54
CA SER A 215 -16.95 9.01 -15.64
C SER A 215 -15.88 9.09 -16.74
N ALA A 216 -14.59 9.19 -16.38
CA ALA A 216 -13.50 9.17 -17.34
C ALA A 216 -13.37 7.82 -18.07
N ILE A 217 -13.50 6.71 -17.33
CA ILE A 217 -13.51 5.36 -17.90
C ILE A 217 -14.71 5.21 -18.83
N ASN A 218 -15.92 5.58 -18.41
CA ASN A 218 -17.15 5.46 -19.20
C ASN A 218 -17.12 6.33 -20.46
N LYS A 219 -16.66 7.58 -20.38
CA LYS A 219 -16.46 8.45 -21.54
C LYS A 219 -15.45 7.86 -22.53
N SER A 220 -14.37 7.26 -22.01
CA SER A 220 -13.39 6.59 -22.86
C SER A 220 -13.88 5.25 -23.41
N SER A 221 -14.88 4.62 -22.80
CA SER A 221 -15.38 3.29 -23.17
C SER A 221 -16.53 3.28 -24.19
N GLY A 222 -17.18 4.41 -24.46
CA GLY A 222 -18.35 4.45 -25.37
C GLY A 222 -18.09 3.93 -26.79
N GLY A 223 -16.90 4.21 -27.39
CA GLY A 223 -16.45 3.60 -28.65
C GLY A 223 -15.63 2.30 -28.47
N ARG A 224 -15.10 2.07 -27.28
CA ARG A 224 -14.11 1.02 -27.00
C ARG A 224 -14.70 -0.37 -26.70
N LYS A 225 -15.95 -0.47 -26.23
CA LYS A 225 -16.62 -1.78 -26.00
C LYS A 225 -16.65 -2.62 -27.29
N ARG A 226 -16.86 -1.99 -28.44
CA ARG A 226 -16.82 -2.66 -29.76
C ARG A 226 -15.41 -3.15 -30.08
N ILE A 227 -14.38 -2.31 -29.84
CA ILE A 227 -12.96 -2.65 -30.07
C ILE A 227 -12.55 -3.79 -29.15
N ILE A 228 -12.87 -3.73 -27.85
CA ILE A 228 -12.60 -4.80 -26.87
C ILE A 228 -13.25 -6.12 -27.29
N SER A 229 -14.50 -6.08 -27.76
CA SER A 229 -15.18 -7.27 -28.25
C SER A 229 -14.51 -7.81 -29.51
N LYS A 230 -14.09 -6.96 -30.46
CA LYS A 230 -13.33 -7.35 -31.66
C LYS A 230 -12.00 -7.99 -31.28
N ILE A 231 -11.20 -7.34 -30.38
CA ILE A 231 -9.90 -7.86 -29.91
C ILE A 231 -10.10 -9.24 -29.25
N ARG A 232 -11.11 -9.40 -28.39
CA ARG A 232 -11.41 -10.70 -27.76
C ARG A 232 -11.71 -11.79 -28.78
N LYS A 233 -12.53 -11.50 -29.79
CA LYS A 233 -12.86 -12.44 -30.86
C LYS A 233 -11.63 -12.79 -31.67
N GLU A 234 -10.80 -11.79 -32.00
CA GLU A 234 -9.59 -11.95 -32.80
C GLU A 234 -8.54 -12.80 -32.05
N LEU A 235 -8.26 -12.49 -30.76
CA LEU A 235 -7.39 -13.30 -29.90
C LEU A 235 -7.85 -14.75 -29.87
N LYS A 236 -9.15 -14.99 -29.67
CA LYS A 236 -9.71 -16.34 -29.63
C LYS A 236 -9.57 -17.04 -30.98
N ARG A 237 -9.85 -16.34 -32.09
CA ARG A 237 -9.74 -16.87 -33.46
C ARG A 237 -8.31 -17.26 -33.79
N LYS A 238 -7.34 -16.37 -33.52
CA LYS A 238 -5.91 -16.59 -33.80
C LYS A 238 -5.33 -17.75 -33.00
N LEU A 239 -5.69 -17.89 -31.74
CA LEU A 239 -5.25 -19.00 -30.90
C LEU A 239 -5.82 -20.33 -31.38
N LYS A 240 -7.12 -20.37 -31.74
CA LYS A 240 -7.75 -21.59 -32.27
C LYS A 240 -7.17 -22.00 -33.61
N SER A 241 -6.96 -21.05 -34.53
CA SER A 241 -6.41 -21.36 -35.86
C SER A 241 -4.96 -21.86 -35.83
N ASN A 242 -4.24 -21.69 -34.71
CA ASN A 242 -2.88 -22.18 -34.45
C ASN A 242 -2.84 -23.39 -33.49
N GLY A 243 -3.94 -24.12 -33.37
CA GLY A 243 -4.00 -25.42 -32.69
C GLY A 243 -4.17 -25.36 -31.17
N ILE A 244 -4.69 -24.24 -30.61
CA ILE A 244 -5.12 -24.17 -29.20
C ILE A 244 -6.65 -24.17 -29.16
N GLU A 245 -7.23 -25.35 -29.14
CA GLU A 245 -8.69 -25.54 -29.31
C GLU A 245 -9.48 -25.07 -28.08
N GLN A 246 -9.06 -25.44 -26.89
CA GLN A 246 -9.74 -25.20 -25.60
C GLN A 246 -9.37 -23.86 -24.96
N VAL A 247 -9.32 -22.79 -25.75
CA VAL A 247 -8.95 -21.47 -25.24
C VAL A 247 -10.14 -20.68 -24.72
N GLY A 248 -10.01 -20.20 -23.48
CA GLY A 248 -10.92 -19.21 -22.88
C GLY A 248 -10.31 -17.81 -22.97
N VAL A 249 -11.01 -16.82 -23.54
CA VAL A 249 -10.57 -15.42 -23.55
C VAL A 249 -11.61 -14.58 -22.82
N LYS A 250 -11.22 -14.04 -21.64
CA LYS A 250 -12.06 -13.16 -20.82
C LYS A 250 -11.47 -11.75 -20.84
N GLY A 251 -12.29 -10.74 -21.18
CA GLY A 251 -11.92 -9.33 -20.99
C GLY A 251 -12.14 -8.93 -19.53
N ARG A 252 -11.27 -8.11 -18.98
CA ARG A 252 -11.36 -7.58 -17.63
C ARG A 252 -11.08 -6.08 -17.63
N GLU A 253 -12.03 -5.32 -17.14
CA GLU A 253 -11.76 -3.93 -16.78
C GLU A 253 -11.01 -3.90 -15.45
N LYS A 254 -10.00 -3.02 -15.33
CA LYS A 254 -9.26 -2.87 -14.08
C LYS A 254 -10.09 -2.10 -13.06
N ASN A 255 -9.93 -2.46 -11.81
CA ASN A 255 -10.58 -1.81 -10.68
C ASN A 255 -10.14 -0.35 -10.57
N ILE A 256 -11.07 0.51 -10.16
CA ILE A 256 -10.88 1.95 -10.04
C ILE A 256 -9.73 2.28 -9.09
N TYR A 257 -9.67 1.59 -7.94
CA TYR A 257 -8.56 1.78 -6.99
C TYR A 257 -7.20 1.41 -7.59
N SER A 258 -7.12 0.33 -8.37
CA SER A 258 -5.88 -0.06 -9.06
C SER A 258 -5.43 1.00 -10.07
N ILE A 259 -6.37 1.62 -10.79
CA ILE A 259 -6.09 2.73 -11.70
C ILE A 259 -5.63 3.96 -10.91
N TYR A 260 -6.35 4.34 -9.85
CA TYR A 260 -5.98 5.44 -8.96
C TYR A 260 -4.57 5.27 -8.38
N ARG A 261 -4.24 4.07 -7.87
CA ARG A 261 -2.92 3.76 -7.34
C ARG A 261 -1.81 3.92 -8.38
N LYS A 262 -2.06 3.56 -9.64
CA LYS A 262 -1.11 3.75 -10.73
C LYS A 262 -0.92 5.22 -11.11
N ILE A 263 -2.01 6.00 -11.15
CA ILE A 263 -1.95 7.45 -11.33
C ILE A 263 -1.05 8.06 -10.24
N LYS A 264 -1.31 7.68 -8.98
CA LYS A 264 -0.58 8.18 -7.82
C LYS A 264 0.90 7.77 -7.83
N SER A 265 1.21 6.50 -8.12
CA SER A 265 2.60 5.97 -8.03
C SER A 265 3.48 6.34 -9.23
N LYS A 266 2.91 6.53 -10.42
CA LYS A 266 3.66 6.82 -11.64
C LYS A 266 3.62 8.29 -12.06
N HIS A 267 2.88 9.10 -11.33
CA HIS A 267 2.70 10.54 -11.63
C HIS A 267 2.23 10.82 -13.07
N LYS A 268 1.44 9.90 -13.63
CA LYS A 268 0.96 9.99 -15.01
C LYS A 268 -0.52 10.35 -15.06
N PRO A 269 -0.95 11.22 -15.99
CA PRO A 269 -2.37 11.50 -16.18
C PRO A 269 -3.12 10.23 -16.64
N PHE A 270 -4.43 10.20 -16.42
CA PHE A 270 -5.27 9.05 -16.80
C PHE A 270 -5.13 8.66 -18.28
N SER A 271 -4.96 9.66 -19.17
CA SER A 271 -4.78 9.46 -20.61
C SER A 271 -3.54 8.63 -20.99
N GLU A 272 -2.52 8.62 -20.15
CA GLU A 272 -1.27 7.87 -20.35
C GLU A 272 -1.26 6.49 -19.69
N ILE A 273 -2.35 6.12 -19.00
CA ILE A 273 -2.49 4.77 -18.44
C ILE A 273 -2.94 3.84 -19.54
N LEU A 274 -1.97 3.23 -20.20
CA LEU A 274 -2.14 2.34 -21.36
C LEU A 274 -2.82 1.00 -21.02
N ASP A 275 -2.93 0.63 -19.74
CA ASP A 275 -3.33 -0.70 -19.29
C ASP A 275 -4.67 -0.74 -18.55
N VAL A 276 -5.61 0.09 -18.97
CA VAL A 276 -6.97 0.12 -18.39
C VAL A 276 -7.74 -1.18 -18.70
N TYR A 277 -7.47 -1.79 -19.86
CA TYR A 277 -8.12 -3.02 -20.31
C TYR A 277 -7.14 -4.19 -20.31
N GLY A 278 -7.54 -5.26 -19.63
CA GLY A 278 -6.80 -6.52 -19.60
C GLY A 278 -7.57 -7.66 -20.23
N PHE A 279 -6.85 -8.60 -20.83
CA PHE A 279 -7.41 -9.85 -21.30
C PHE A 279 -6.75 -11.01 -20.55
N ARG A 280 -7.56 -11.95 -20.10
CA ARG A 280 -7.09 -13.19 -19.50
C ARG A 280 -7.33 -14.32 -20.50
N ILE A 281 -6.24 -14.99 -20.90
CA ILE A 281 -6.26 -16.16 -21.75
C ILE A 281 -6.08 -17.38 -20.86
N LEU A 282 -7.03 -18.30 -20.92
CA LEU A 282 -7.06 -19.54 -20.15
C LEU A 282 -6.82 -20.71 -21.10
N VAL A 283 -5.84 -21.53 -20.80
CA VAL A 283 -5.44 -22.73 -21.52
C VAL A 283 -5.30 -23.91 -20.55
N ASP A 284 -5.03 -25.11 -21.07
CA ASP A 284 -5.03 -26.31 -20.23
C ASP A 284 -3.64 -26.70 -19.71
N SER A 285 -2.57 -26.34 -20.43
CA SER A 285 -1.20 -26.71 -20.06
C SER A 285 -0.23 -25.52 -20.02
N ILE A 286 0.91 -25.68 -19.34
CA ILE A 286 2.00 -24.69 -19.30
C ILE A 286 2.59 -24.50 -20.70
N ASP A 287 2.76 -25.60 -21.48
CA ASP A 287 3.24 -25.52 -22.85
C ASP A 287 2.33 -24.62 -23.70
N GLU A 288 1.02 -24.79 -23.58
CA GLU A 288 0.06 -23.95 -24.29
C GLU A 288 0.12 -22.47 -23.84
N CYS A 289 0.55 -22.18 -22.60
CA CYS A 289 0.78 -20.79 -22.18
C CYS A 289 1.89 -20.14 -23.00
N TYR A 290 3.04 -20.80 -23.15
CA TYR A 290 4.17 -20.27 -23.93
C TYR A 290 3.89 -20.27 -25.44
N ARG A 291 3.22 -21.29 -25.97
CA ARG A 291 2.73 -21.29 -27.35
C ARG A 291 1.77 -20.13 -27.62
N SER A 292 0.81 -19.89 -26.71
CA SER A 292 -0.10 -18.75 -26.82
C SER A 292 0.64 -17.42 -26.86
N LEU A 293 1.68 -17.25 -26.03
CA LEU A 293 2.53 -16.05 -26.05
C LEU A 293 3.17 -15.83 -27.41
N GLY A 294 3.81 -16.87 -27.97
CA GLY A 294 4.44 -16.82 -29.30
C GLY A 294 3.44 -16.46 -30.40
N ILE A 295 2.25 -17.08 -30.38
CA ILE A 295 1.18 -16.80 -31.35
C ILE A 295 0.73 -15.35 -31.26
N ILE A 296 0.41 -14.84 -30.07
CA ILE A 296 -0.08 -13.46 -29.94
C ILE A 296 0.99 -12.40 -30.25
N HIS A 297 2.26 -12.66 -29.94
CA HIS A 297 3.37 -11.75 -30.29
C HIS A 297 3.65 -11.71 -31.81
N ASN A 298 3.33 -12.79 -32.52
CA ASN A 298 3.42 -12.81 -33.98
C ASN A 298 2.32 -11.97 -34.66
N TYR A 299 1.15 -11.82 -34.02
CA TYR A 299 0.02 -11.07 -34.58
C TYR A 299 -0.13 -9.65 -34.05
N PHE A 300 0.38 -9.37 -32.84
CA PHE A 300 0.27 -8.07 -32.16
C PHE A 300 1.64 -7.64 -31.66
N SER A 301 2.03 -6.41 -31.93
CA SER A 301 3.34 -5.89 -31.55
C SER A 301 3.47 -5.78 -30.03
N PRO A 302 4.43 -6.44 -29.37
CA PRO A 302 4.67 -6.29 -27.94
C PRO A 302 5.27 -4.92 -27.63
N ILE A 303 4.90 -4.36 -26.46
CA ILE A 303 5.50 -3.14 -25.92
C ILE A 303 6.75 -3.55 -25.14
N GLU A 304 7.90 -2.94 -25.48
CA GLU A 304 9.18 -3.22 -24.84
C GLU A 304 9.17 -3.08 -23.31
N ASN A 305 9.91 -3.92 -22.62
CA ASN A 305 10.05 -3.94 -21.16
C ASN A 305 8.73 -4.16 -20.39
N ARG A 306 7.71 -4.74 -21.06
CA ARG A 306 6.40 -5.02 -20.46
C ARG A 306 6.08 -6.51 -20.34
N PHE A 307 6.98 -7.37 -20.72
CA PHE A 307 6.87 -8.81 -20.52
C PHE A 307 7.30 -9.20 -19.09
N LYS A 308 6.55 -10.10 -18.46
CA LYS A 308 6.89 -10.70 -17.15
C LYS A 308 6.47 -12.16 -17.14
N ASP A 309 7.40 -13.03 -16.80
CA ASP A 309 7.15 -14.45 -16.63
C ASP A 309 7.02 -14.81 -15.17
N TYR A 310 5.76 -14.94 -14.72
CA TYR A 310 5.44 -15.42 -13.38
C TYR A 310 5.12 -16.93 -13.36
N ILE A 311 5.28 -17.65 -14.47
CA ILE A 311 5.24 -19.13 -14.49
C ILE A 311 6.60 -19.66 -14.06
N ALA A 312 7.67 -19.18 -14.68
CA ALA A 312 9.04 -19.52 -14.33
C ALA A 312 9.44 -19.01 -12.95
N ILE A 313 9.02 -17.78 -12.60
CA ILE A 313 9.31 -17.13 -11.31
C ILE A 313 7.98 -16.71 -10.64
N PRO A 314 7.31 -17.65 -9.93
CA PRO A 314 6.05 -17.37 -9.26
C PRO A 314 6.19 -16.30 -8.17
N LYS A 315 5.15 -15.49 -8.00
CA LYS A 315 5.09 -14.54 -6.87
C LYS A 315 5.07 -15.27 -5.52
N SER A 316 5.43 -14.57 -4.45
CA SER A 316 5.43 -15.13 -3.09
C SER A 316 4.08 -15.67 -2.63
N ASN A 317 2.97 -15.11 -3.14
CA ASN A 317 1.62 -15.60 -2.89
C ASN A 317 1.19 -16.75 -3.82
N GLY A 318 2.11 -17.34 -4.60
CA GLY A 318 1.83 -18.45 -5.50
C GLY A 318 1.19 -18.08 -6.84
N TYR A 319 0.99 -16.78 -7.12
CA TYR A 319 0.44 -16.34 -8.41
C TYR A 319 1.36 -16.67 -9.58
N GLN A 320 0.81 -17.31 -10.60
CA GLN A 320 1.49 -17.69 -11.84
C GLN A 320 0.71 -17.21 -13.06
N ALA A 321 1.39 -16.58 -14.00
CA ALA A 321 0.88 -16.18 -15.34
C ALA A 321 2.00 -15.60 -16.18
N LEU A 322 1.88 -15.62 -17.50
CA LEU A 322 2.66 -14.76 -18.39
C LEU A 322 1.92 -13.43 -18.55
N HIS A 323 2.63 -12.33 -18.34
CA HIS A 323 2.08 -10.97 -18.55
C HIS A 323 2.80 -10.32 -19.72
N THR A 324 2.04 -9.81 -20.68
CA THR A 324 2.57 -9.00 -21.77
C THR A 324 1.64 -7.85 -22.07
N SER A 325 2.21 -6.73 -22.52
CA SER A 325 1.43 -5.60 -23.04
C SER A 325 1.64 -5.50 -24.54
N LEU A 326 0.56 -5.32 -25.28
CA LEU A 326 0.54 -5.38 -26.74
C LEU A 326 -0.15 -4.15 -27.30
N LEU A 327 0.22 -3.77 -28.50
CA LEU A 327 -0.56 -2.87 -29.36
C LEU A 327 -1.46 -3.73 -30.23
N ALA A 328 -2.76 -3.69 -29.93
CA ALA A 328 -3.78 -4.44 -30.65
C ALA A 328 -4.38 -3.61 -31.82
N LEU A 329 -5.58 -3.94 -32.26
CA LEU A 329 -6.26 -3.22 -33.33
C LEU A 329 -6.29 -1.71 -33.08
N ASP A 330 -6.04 -0.93 -34.12
CA ASP A 330 -5.98 0.53 -34.10
C ASP A 330 -4.90 1.08 -33.10
N ALA A 331 -3.77 0.35 -32.95
CA ALA A 331 -2.72 0.64 -31.98
C ALA A 331 -3.21 0.77 -30.52
N PHE A 332 -4.33 0.10 -30.19
CA PHE A 332 -4.91 0.13 -28.87
C PHE A 332 -4.09 -0.71 -27.88
N PRO A 333 -3.56 -0.11 -26.81
CA PRO A 333 -2.74 -0.83 -25.84
C PRO A 333 -3.61 -1.72 -24.95
N ILE A 334 -3.23 -2.99 -24.85
CA ILE A 334 -3.87 -3.99 -23.99
C ILE A 334 -2.83 -4.70 -23.12
N GLU A 335 -3.23 -5.12 -21.93
CA GLU A 335 -2.47 -6.08 -21.13
C GLU A 335 -3.08 -7.47 -21.32
N VAL A 336 -2.24 -8.46 -21.59
CA VAL A 336 -2.66 -9.86 -21.74
C VAL A 336 -2.01 -10.69 -20.65
N GLN A 337 -2.83 -11.45 -19.93
CA GLN A 337 -2.42 -12.42 -18.91
C GLN A 337 -2.73 -13.81 -19.44
N ILE A 338 -1.72 -14.67 -19.55
CA ILE A 338 -1.88 -16.04 -20.02
C ILE A 338 -1.59 -16.99 -18.87
N GLN A 339 -2.50 -17.89 -18.60
CA GLN A 339 -2.39 -18.84 -17.47
C GLN A 339 -3.21 -20.09 -17.73
N THR A 340 -2.89 -21.16 -17.04
CA THR A 340 -3.74 -22.36 -17.08
C THR A 340 -5.01 -22.14 -16.25
N ARG A 341 -6.04 -22.99 -16.46
CA ARG A 341 -7.27 -22.97 -15.66
C ARG A 341 -6.96 -23.15 -14.17
N ASN A 342 -6.07 -24.08 -13.84
CA ASN A 342 -5.63 -24.35 -12.46
C ASN A 342 -4.91 -23.12 -11.86
N MET A 343 -4.00 -22.47 -12.60
CA MET A 343 -3.36 -21.23 -12.14
C MET A 343 -4.38 -20.11 -11.90
N ALA A 344 -5.43 -20.04 -12.72
CA ALA A 344 -6.51 -19.07 -12.57
C ALA A 344 -7.33 -19.32 -11.30
N GLU A 345 -7.63 -20.57 -10.99
CA GLU A 345 -8.31 -20.96 -9.73
C GLU A 345 -7.47 -20.60 -8.52
N ILE A 346 -6.18 -20.94 -8.51
CA ILE A 346 -5.26 -20.57 -7.44
C ILE A 346 -5.15 -19.03 -7.30
N ALA A 347 -5.12 -18.29 -8.42
CA ALA A 347 -5.06 -16.84 -8.41
C ALA A 347 -6.35 -16.16 -7.88
N ASN A 348 -7.51 -16.78 -8.07
CA ASN A 348 -8.80 -16.25 -7.63
C ASN A 348 -9.10 -16.62 -6.16
N PHE A 349 -8.89 -17.87 -5.80
CA PHE A 349 -9.28 -18.43 -4.50
C PHE A 349 -8.12 -18.50 -3.50
N GLY A 350 -6.87 -18.31 -3.98
CA GLY A 350 -5.69 -18.33 -3.11
C GLY A 350 -5.55 -19.65 -2.36
N ILE A 351 -5.28 -19.55 -1.06
CA ILE A 351 -5.11 -20.71 -0.20
C ILE A 351 -6.40 -21.56 -0.09
N ALA A 352 -7.58 -20.95 -0.29
CA ALA A 352 -8.86 -21.68 -0.28
C ALA A 352 -8.97 -22.72 -1.41
N ALA A 353 -8.32 -22.51 -2.56
CA ALA A 353 -8.30 -23.47 -3.65
C ALA A 353 -7.68 -24.83 -3.25
N HIS A 354 -6.81 -24.86 -2.26
CA HIS A 354 -6.13 -26.07 -1.80
C HIS A 354 -7.01 -26.97 -0.91
N TRP A 355 -8.05 -26.41 -0.27
CA TRP A 355 -9.01 -27.22 0.50
C TRP A 355 -9.82 -28.18 -0.37
N GLN A 356 -9.91 -27.89 -1.69
CA GLN A 356 -10.62 -28.74 -2.64
C GLN A 356 -9.85 -30.04 -2.99
N TYR A 357 -8.53 -30.04 -2.85
CA TYR A 357 -7.64 -31.10 -3.36
C TYR A 357 -6.83 -31.77 -2.24
N LYS A 358 -7.49 -32.18 -1.14
CA LYS A 358 -6.85 -32.89 0.00
C LYS A 358 -6.07 -34.18 -0.36
N THR A 359 -6.15 -34.62 -1.63
CA THR A 359 -5.64 -35.96 -2.04
C THR A 359 -4.36 -35.94 -2.89
N ASP A 360 -3.80 -34.77 -3.28
CA ASP A 360 -2.68 -34.73 -4.23
C ASP A 360 -1.40 -34.12 -3.61
N ASP A 361 -0.45 -34.96 -3.23
CA ASP A 361 0.83 -34.62 -2.58
C ASP A 361 1.76 -33.69 -3.39
N LYS A 362 1.53 -33.55 -4.71
CA LYS A 362 2.39 -32.75 -5.61
C LYS A 362 2.07 -31.26 -5.65
N LYS A 363 0.99 -30.76 -5.00
CA LYS A 363 0.51 -29.35 -5.14
C LYS A 363 0.81 -28.46 -3.92
N ARG A 364 1.69 -28.87 -3.01
CA ARG A 364 2.01 -28.19 -1.74
C ARG A 364 2.73 -26.82 -1.82
N GLY A 365 3.07 -26.31 -2.99
CA GLY A 365 3.97 -25.15 -3.10
C GLY A 365 3.42 -23.81 -2.59
N SER A 366 2.11 -23.52 -2.75
CA SER A 366 1.49 -22.27 -2.31
C SER A 366 1.05 -22.30 -0.85
N GLU A 367 0.57 -23.47 -0.38
CA GLU A 367 0.23 -23.72 1.02
C GLU A 367 1.48 -23.63 1.90
N LEU A 368 2.60 -24.21 1.47
CA LEU A 368 3.91 -24.09 2.12
C LEU A 368 4.40 -22.62 2.22
N ARG A 369 4.05 -21.76 1.29
CA ARG A 369 4.48 -20.35 1.32
C ARG A 369 3.63 -19.48 2.26
N ALA A 370 2.31 -19.62 2.22
CA ALA A 370 1.42 -18.93 3.16
C ALA A 370 1.63 -19.45 4.60
N SER A 371 1.80 -20.78 4.75
CA SER A 371 2.12 -21.40 6.04
C SER A 371 3.48 -20.94 6.57
N ARG A 372 4.51 -20.81 5.72
CA ARG A 372 5.82 -20.26 6.14
C ARG A 372 5.72 -18.82 6.61
N TRP A 373 4.92 -17.98 5.95
CA TRP A 373 4.70 -16.62 6.40
C TRP A 373 3.98 -16.58 7.76
N LEU A 374 2.95 -17.42 7.95
CA LEU A 374 2.23 -17.51 9.22
C LEU A 374 3.13 -18.03 10.35
N LEU A 375 3.96 -19.05 10.08
CA LEU A 375 4.97 -19.52 11.04
C LEU A 375 5.99 -18.42 11.35
N GLY A 376 6.40 -17.65 10.36
CA GLY A 376 7.27 -16.48 10.54
C GLY A 376 6.66 -15.42 11.46
N LEU A 377 5.33 -15.22 11.43
CA LEU A 377 4.65 -14.32 12.37
C LEU A 377 4.71 -14.83 13.80
N ALA A 378 4.53 -16.13 14.02
CA ALA A 378 4.64 -16.73 15.35
C ALA A 378 6.07 -16.61 15.91
N ASP A 379 7.08 -16.78 15.07
CA ASP A 379 8.48 -16.59 15.45
C ASP A 379 8.84 -15.12 15.70
N LEU A 380 8.29 -14.21 14.91
CA LEU A 380 8.44 -12.78 15.10
C LEU A 380 7.90 -12.34 16.48
N GLN A 381 6.75 -12.88 16.87
CA GLN A 381 6.16 -12.60 18.18
C GLN A 381 7.05 -13.06 19.34
N LYS A 382 7.59 -14.29 19.26
CA LYS A 382 8.49 -14.79 20.31
C LYS A 382 9.72 -13.92 20.50
N LYS A 383 10.14 -13.18 19.45
CA LYS A 383 11.33 -12.32 19.42
C LYS A 383 11.03 -10.86 19.76
N THR A 384 9.75 -10.45 19.66
CA THR A 384 9.32 -9.04 19.85
C THR A 384 8.44 -8.93 21.10
N ASN A 385 8.92 -8.23 22.13
CA ASN A 385 8.19 -8.04 23.39
C ASN A 385 7.22 -6.85 23.37
N ASP A 386 7.28 -5.98 22.35
CA ASP A 386 6.47 -4.77 22.21
C ASP A 386 5.40 -4.96 21.14
N PRO A 387 4.10 -4.90 21.50
CA PRO A 387 3.00 -5.00 20.53
C PRO A 387 3.04 -3.96 19.42
N SER A 388 3.49 -2.74 19.72
CA SER A 388 3.59 -1.66 18.73
C SER A 388 4.66 -1.95 17.67
N GLU A 389 5.80 -2.51 18.10
CA GLU A 389 6.86 -2.94 17.20
C GLU A 389 6.42 -4.12 16.32
N PHE A 390 5.71 -5.08 16.89
CA PHE A 390 5.12 -6.20 16.17
C PHE A 390 4.13 -5.73 15.10
N ALA A 391 3.20 -4.83 15.48
CA ALA A 391 2.22 -4.26 14.57
C ALA A 391 2.86 -3.49 13.41
N GLN A 392 3.89 -2.70 13.70
CA GLN A 392 4.62 -1.95 12.67
C GLN A 392 5.38 -2.89 11.72
N SER A 393 5.99 -3.95 12.25
CA SER A 393 6.68 -4.96 11.44
C SER A 393 5.71 -5.66 10.48
N ILE A 394 4.53 -6.05 10.95
CA ILE A 394 3.49 -6.69 10.13
C ILE A 394 2.97 -5.72 9.05
N LYS A 395 2.58 -4.49 9.42
CA LYS A 395 2.12 -3.49 8.43
C LYS A 395 3.17 -3.27 7.35
N THR A 396 4.41 -3.27 7.74
CA THR A 396 5.57 -3.15 6.87
C THR A 396 5.69 -4.35 5.92
N ASP A 397 5.58 -5.58 6.42
CA ASP A 397 5.67 -6.81 5.61
C ASP A 397 4.46 -7.01 4.68
N LEU A 398 3.28 -6.53 5.07
CA LEU A 398 2.06 -6.62 4.28
C LEU A 398 2.01 -5.62 3.11
N SER A 399 2.62 -4.45 3.25
CA SER A 399 2.46 -3.31 2.31
C SER A 399 3.49 -3.25 1.19
N SER A 400 4.49 -4.13 1.15
CA SER A 400 5.65 -4.02 0.27
C SER A 400 5.51 -4.76 -1.06
N GLU A 401 5.95 -4.09 -2.14
CA GLU A 401 6.29 -4.76 -3.38
C GLU A 401 7.55 -5.62 -3.17
N GLU A 402 7.63 -6.77 -3.83
CA GLU A 402 8.76 -7.69 -3.72
C GLU A 402 9.76 -7.47 -4.86
N VAL A 403 11.03 -7.65 -4.54
CA VAL A 403 12.15 -7.76 -5.49
C VAL A 403 12.69 -9.19 -5.48
N PHE A 404 12.97 -9.73 -6.65
CA PHE A 404 13.51 -11.06 -6.83
C PHE A 404 15.02 -10.97 -7.12
N LEU A 405 15.80 -11.57 -6.23
CA LEU A 405 17.26 -11.52 -6.26
C LEU A 405 17.82 -12.93 -6.47
N PHE A 406 18.97 -13.03 -7.07
CA PHE A 406 19.64 -14.29 -7.35
C PHE A 406 20.86 -14.47 -6.46
N SER A 407 21.06 -15.70 -5.95
CA SER A 407 22.37 -16.08 -5.42
C SER A 407 23.34 -16.38 -6.57
N PRO A 408 24.66 -16.40 -6.34
CA PRO A 408 25.61 -16.84 -7.36
C PRO A 408 25.39 -18.27 -7.88
N LYS A 409 24.66 -19.11 -7.11
CA LYS A 409 24.27 -20.46 -7.49
C LYS A 409 22.99 -20.53 -8.33
N GLY A 410 22.32 -19.38 -8.53
CA GLY A 410 21.06 -19.30 -9.26
C GLY A 410 19.80 -19.46 -8.41
N ASP A 411 19.91 -19.61 -7.07
CA ASP A 411 18.73 -19.65 -6.23
C ASP A 411 18.02 -18.30 -6.19
N ILE A 412 16.70 -18.32 -6.16
CA ILE A 412 15.86 -17.11 -6.20
C ILE A 412 15.36 -16.78 -4.80
N TYR A 413 15.58 -15.55 -4.36
CA TYR A 413 15.11 -15.01 -3.08
C TYR A 413 14.17 -13.84 -3.33
N ALA A 414 12.97 -13.92 -2.75
CA ALA A 414 12.01 -12.82 -2.80
C ALA A 414 12.14 -11.98 -1.52
N LEU A 415 12.57 -10.74 -1.67
CA LEU A 415 12.67 -9.78 -0.58
C LEU A 415 11.74 -8.59 -0.82
N ARG A 416 11.52 -7.82 0.21
CA ARG A 416 10.78 -6.57 0.13
C ARG A 416 11.55 -5.53 -0.70
N ARG A 417 10.83 -4.72 -1.48
CA ARG A 417 11.42 -3.55 -2.15
C ARG A 417 12.00 -2.58 -1.12
N GLY A 418 13.19 -2.09 -1.39
CA GLY A 418 14.00 -1.30 -0.45
C GLY A 418 14.89 -2.16 0.46
N SER A 419 14.94 -3.50 0.23
CA SER A 419 15.87 -4.37 0.94
C SER A 419 17.30 -4.14 0.50
N THR A 420 18.20 -4.30 1.46
CA THR A 420 19.64 -4.11 1.32
C THR A 420 20.39 -5.45 1.26
N PRO A 421 21.69 -5.49 0.91
CA PRO A 421 22.51 -6.68 1.02
C PRO A 421 22.49 -7.34 2.39
N ILE A 422 22.31 -6.56 3.45
CA ILE A 422 22.17 -7.09 4.82
C ILE A 422 20.87 -7.91 4.94
N ASP A 423 19.75 -7.40 4.41
CA ASP A 423 18.49 -8.14 4.38
C ASP A 423 18.62 -9.44 3.61
N PHE A 424 19.31 -9.42 2.46
CA PHE A 424 19.56 -10.59 1.64
C PHE A 424 20.40 -11.63 2.39
N ALA A 425 21.45 -11.21 3.09
CA ALA A 425 22.29 -12.12 3.86
C ALA A 425 21.50 -12.86 4.95
N TYR A 426 20.66 -12.14 5.71
CA TYR A 426 19.79 -12.73 6.72
C TYR A 426 18.67 -13.57 6.12
N GLU A 427 18.23 -13.30 4.89
CA GLU A 427 17.23 -14.12 4.22
C GLU A 427 17.81 -15.47 3.81
N VAL A 428 19.04 -15.49 3.30
CA VAL A 428 19.75 -16.73 2.95
C VAL A 428 20.02 -17.58 4.21
N HIS A 429 20.77 -17.02 5.15
CA HIS A 429 21.04 -17.69 6.45
C HIS A 429 21.42 -16.66 7.51
N THR A 430 21.04 -16.91 8.77
CA THR A 430 21.34 -16.01 9.89
C THR A 430 22.84 -15.82 10.07
N ASP A 431 23.64 -16.89 9.94
CA ASP A 431 25.10 -16.81 10.09
C ASP A 431 25.77 -15.96 9.00
N LEU A 432 25.22 -15.96 7.76
CA LEU A 432 25.70 -15.07 6.71
C LEU A 432 25.42 -13.61 7.06
N GLY A 433 24.22 -13.31 7.56
CA GLY A 433 23.88 -11.98 8.04
C GLY A 433 24.72 -11.53 9.22
N ASP A 434 25.04 -12.46 10.12
CA ASP A 434 25.87 -12.23 11.30
C ASP A 434 27.34 -12.01 10.95
N THR A 435 27.84 -12.51 9.83
CA THR A 435 29.26 -12.47 9.44
C THR A 435 29.56 -11.61 8.24
N ILE A 436 28.55 -10.89 7.71
CA ILE A 436 28.71 -10.05 6.52
C ILE A 436 29.68 -8.89 6.78
N ILE A 437 30.63 -8.71 5.85
CA ILE A 437 31.58 -7.58 5.84
C ILE A 437 31.51 -6.78 4.53
N GLY A 438 30.93 -7.35 3.47
CA GLY A 438 30.80 -6.72 2.18
C GLY A 438 29.85 -7.50 1.28
N CYS A 439 29.56 -6.95 0.12
CA CYS A 439 28.79 -7.65 -0.91
C CYS A 439 29.19 -7.22 -2.31
N LYS A 440 28.91 -8.11 -3.29
CA LYS A 440 28.98 -7.80 -4.71
C LYS A 440 27.59 -7.93 -5.32
N VAL A 441 27.20 -6.93 -6.07
CA VAL A 441 25.96 -6.95 -6.87
C VAL A 441 26.36 -6.95 -8.33
N ASN A 442 25.90 -7.96 -9.09
CA ASN A 442 26.28 -8.17 -10.48
C ASN A 442 27.80 -8.16 -10.68
N ARG A 443 28.55 -8.80 -9.77
CA ARG A 443 30.03 -8.90 -9.73
C ARG A 443 30.77 -7.61 -9.34
N SER A 444 30.07 -6.51 -9.08
CA SER A 444 30.67 -5.24 -8.63
C SER A 444 30.50 -5.07 -7.12
N GLU A 445 31.56 -4.66 -6.41
CA GLU A 445 31.48 -4.35 -4.98
C GLU A 445 30.62 -3.13 -4.73
N VAL A 446 29.71 -3.22 -3.75
CA VAL A 446 28.77 -2.16 -3.41
C VAL A 446 28.66 -2.00 -1.89
N PRO A 447 28.29 -0.81 -1.40
CA PRO A 447 28.01 -0.60 0.01
C PRO A 447 26.84 -1.44 0.51
N LEU A 448 26.87 -1.83 1.81
CA LEU A 448 25.83 -2.66 2.42
C LEU A 448 24.48 -1.97 2.61
N ASN A 449 24.41 -0.65 2.42
CA ASN A 449 23.21 0.18 2.61
C ASN A 449 22.47 0.53 1.31
N ILE A 450 22.88 -0.02 0.16
CA ILE A 450 22.17 0.21 -1.12
C ILE A 450 20.86 -0.56 -1.15
N GLU A 451 19.88 -0.02 -1.85
CA GLU A 451 18.64 -0.74 -2.16
C GLU A 451 18.86 -1.68 -3.34
N LEU A 452 18.43 -2.94 -3.19
CA LEU A 452 18.54 -3.97 -4.20
C LEU A 452 17.33 -3.93 -5.16
N GLU A 453 17.60 -4.23 -6.44
CA GLU A 453 16.58 -4.26 -7.50
C GLU A 453 16.37 -5.67 -8.05
N SER A 454 15.15 -5.94 -8.56
CA SER A 454 14.85 -7.26 -9.16
C SER A 454 15.77 -7.60 -10.33
N GLY A 455 16.22 -8.85 -10.37
CA GLY A 455 17.09 -9.37 -11.41
C GLY A 455 18.59 -9.30 -11.08
N GLN A 456 18.94 -8.67 -9.94
CA GLN A 456 20.36 -8.58 -9.52
C GLN A 456 20.84 -9.90 -8.89
N THR A 457 22.09 -10.24 -9.16
CA THR A 457 22.80 -11.34 -8.49
C THR A 457 23.60 -10.76 -7.33
N VAL A 458 23.39 -11.31 -6.12
CA VAL A 458 23.98 -10.80 -4.88
C VAL A 458 24.89 -11.86 -4.28
N GLU A 459 26.16 -11.54 -4.15
CA GLU A 459 27.19 -12.37 -3.50
C GLU A 459 27.58 -11.72 -2.17
N ILE A 460 27.45 -12.45 -1.07
CA ILE A 460 27.78 -11.97 0.28
C ILE A 460 29.23 -12.34 0.61
N ILE A 461 30.00 -11.34 1.05
CA ILE A 461 31.38 -11.51 1.53
C ILE A 461 31.33 -11.57 3.05
N THR A 462 31.86 -12.66 3.63
CA THR A 462 31.84 -12.94 5.06
C THR A 462 33.23 -12.90 5.68
N SER A 463 33.30 -12.57 6.97
CA SER A 463 34.53 -12.65 7.76
C SER A 463 34.63 -13.99 8.48
N LYS A 464 35.86 -14.53 8.57
CA LYS A 464 36.18 -15.67 9.44
C LYS A 464 36.47 -15.28 10.90
N LYS A 465 36.70 -13.98 11.17
CA LYS A 465 36.87 -13.43 12.52
C LYS A 465 35.52 -13.03 13.11
N GLU A 466 35.43 -12.91 14.45
CA GLU A 466 34.20 -12.39 15.08
C GLU A 466 33.80 -11.07 14.43
N PRO A 467 32.66 -11.02 13.76
CA PRO A 467 32.27 -9.84 12.99
C PRO A 467 31.80 -8.73 13.92
N TYR A 468 32.22 -7.53 13.63
CA TYR A 468 31.67 -6.32 14.21
C TYR A 468 30.25 -6.11 13.67
N LEU A 469 29.26 -6.17 14.55
CA LEU A 469 27.90 -5.83 14.18
C LEU A 469 27.69 -4.33 14.37
N ASP A 470 27.45 -3.61 13.30
CA ASP A 470 27.15 -2.18 13.35
C ASP A 470 25.67 -1.96 13.71
N PRO A 471 25.35 -1.36 14.88
CA PRO A 471 23.97 -1.06 15.24
C PRO A 471 23.26 -0.12 14.26
N SER A 472 24.00 0.66 13.46
CA SER A 472 23.43 1.53 12.42
C SER A 472 22.72 0.74 11.31
N TRP A 473 23.00 -0.56 11.15
CA TRP A 473 22.30 -1.42 10.21
C TRP A 473 20.80 -1.46 10.44
N LEU A 474 20.33 -1.26 11.67
CA LEU A 474 18.90 -1.17 12.00
C LEU A 474 18.20 -0.02 11.26
N ASN A 475 18.93 0.99 10.79
CA ASN A 475 18.38 2.11 10.02
C ASN A 475 18.23 1.79 8.53
N TYR A 476 18.96 0.79 8.03
CA TYR A 476 19.01 0.46 6.60
C TYR A 476 18.19 -0.78 6.27
N VAL A 477 18.09 -1.74 7.20
CA VAL A 477 17.37 -2.99 6.94
C VAL A 477 15.87 -2.77 6.80
N ALA A 478 15.32 -3.36 5.75
CA ALA A 478 13.89 -3.27 5.42
C ALA A 478 13.08 -4.44 5.99
N THR A 479 13.69 -5.64 6.12
CA THR A 479 12.98 -6.86 6.53
C THR A 479 12.88 -6.99 8.05
N SER A 480 11.76 -7.54 8.53
CA SER A 480 11.54 -7.86 9.94
C SER A 480 12.51 -8.95 10.43
N LYS A 481 12.86 -9.91 9.56
CA LYS A 481 13.80 -11.00 9.84
C LYS A 481 15.21 -10.47 10.18
N ALA A 482 15.78 -9.63 9.31
CA ALA A 482 17.09 -9.01 9.54
C ALA A 482 17.07 -8.14 10.80
N ARG A 483 16.06 -7.29 10.94
CA ARG A 483 15.91 -6.39 12.10
C ARG A 483 15.84 -7.15 13.41
N SER A 484 15.06 -8.22 13.47
CA SER A 484 14.93 -9.07 14.66
C SER A 484 16.21 -9.81 14.99
N ALA A 485 16.92 -10.36 13.97
CA ALA A 485 18.20 -11.04 14.16
C ALA A 485 19.28 -10.09 14.69
N ILE A 486 19.43 -8.91 14.08
CA ILE A 486 20.37 -7.86 14.51
C ILE A 486 20.10 -7.47 15.96
N ARG A 487 18.84 -7.19 16.34
CA ARG A 487 18.47 -6.85 17.72
C ARG A 487 18.77 -7.95 18.71
N SER A 488 18.49 -9.20 18.34
CA SER A 488 18.79 -10.36 19.19
C SER A 488 20.28 -10.45 19.51
N ARG A 489 21.13 -10.16 18.53
CA ARG A 489 22.58 -10.18 18.71
C ARG A 489 23.09 -8.97 19.50
N LEU A 490 22.59 -7.77 19.21
CA LEU A 490 22.94 -6.56 19.97
C LEU A 490 22.62 -6.68 21.47
N ARG A 491 21.55 -7.40 21.82
CA ARG A 491 21.19 -7.66 23.24
C ARG A 491 22.26 -8.45 24.00
N LYS A 492 23.13 -9.18 23.32
CA LYS A 492 24.24 -9.94 23.93
C LYS A 492 25.48 -9.09 24.17
N GLN A 493 25.54 -7.84 23.71
CA GLN A 493 26.67 -6.93 23.88
C GLN A 493 26.74 -6.31 25.30
N LYS A 494 27.94 -5.85 25.72
CA LYS A 494 28.12 -5.14 27.00
C LYS A 494 27.38 -3.80 27.00
N ALA A 495 26.83 -3.40 28.16
CA ALA A 495 26.00 -2.17 28.28
C ALA A 495 26.76 -0.87 27.95
N SER A 496 28.08 -0.83 28.09
CA SER A 496 28.93 0.35 27.74
C SER A 496 28.96 0.56 26.22
N ASP A 497 29.12 -0.52 25.45
CA ASP A 497 29.23 -0.44 24.00
C ASP A 497 27.86 -0.20 23.38
N ALA A 498 26.82 -0.82 23.94
CA ALA A 498 25.43 -0.56 23.60
C ALA A 498 25.05 0.92 23.78
N ARG A 499 25.53 1.58 24.86
CA ARG A 499 25.26 3.02 25.09
C ARG A 499 25.88 3.92 24.03
N LYS A 500 27.15 3.65 23.64
CA LYS A 500 27.82 4.39 22.56
C LYS A 500 27.07 4.22 21.22
N ALA A 501 26.71 3.01 20.89
CA ALA A 501 25.97 2.67 19.70
C ALA A 501 24.59 3.35 19.67
N GLY A 502 23.82 3.29 20.75
CA GLY A 502 22.52 3.93 20.87
C GLY A 502 22.57 5.45 20.75
N LYS A 503 23.67 6.09 21.22
CA LYS A 503 23.88 7.52 21.03
C LYS A 503 24.03 7.87 19.55
N VAL A 504 24.86 7.13 18.82
CA VAL A 504 25.04 7.34 17.37
C VAL A 504 23.73 7.15 16.62
N MET A 505 22.96 6.09 16.94
CA MET A 505 21.65 5.84 16.32
C MET A 505 20.69 7.01 16.54
N LEU A 506 20.54 7.48 17.79
CA LEU A 506 19.61 8.57 18.10
C LEU A 506 20.04 9.88 17.43
N GLU A 507 21.33 10.21 17.45
CA GLU A 507 21.87 11.41 16.80
C GLU A 507 21.68 11.38 15.28
N THR A 508 21.80 10.21 14.65
CA THR A 508 21.56 10.04 13.20
C THR A 508 20.10 10.28 12.84
N GLU A 509 19.16 9.72 13.61
CA GLU A 509 17.74 9.92 13.38
C GLU A 509 17.29 11.36 13.67
N LEU A 510 17.80 11.99 14.74
CA LEU A 510 17.51 13.38 15.04
C LEU A 510 18.05 14.33 13.95
N LYS A 511 19.25 14.06 13.40
CA LYS A 511 19.80 14.84 12.28
C LYS A 511 18.93 14.71 11.01
N ARG A 512 18.39 13.52 10.73
CA ARG A 512 17.43 13.34 9.62
C ARG A 512 16.16 14.17 9.79
N ALA A 513 15.74 14.36 11.06
CA ALA A 513 14.60 15.21 11.41
C ALA A 513 14.98 16.71 11.56
N GLY A 514 16.22 17.11 11.23
CA GLY A 514 16.68 18.50 11.33
C GLY A 514 16.96 18.97 12.76
N SER A 515 17.15 18.07 13.74
CA SER A 515 17.37 18.37 15.16
C SER A 515 18.64 17.69 15.70
N SER A 516 19.06 18.07 16.89
CA SER A 516 20.26 17.54 17.56
C SER A 516 19.97 17.16 18.99
N LEU A 517 20.59 16.09 19.51
CA LEU A 517 20.45 15.68 20.91
C LEU A 517 20.85 16.79 21.90
N LYS A 518 21.72 17.73 21.49
CA LYS A 518 22.18 18.87 22.31
C LYS A 518 21.05 19.87 22.60
N GLU A 519 20.01 19.91 21.84
CA GLU A 519 18.86 20.81 21.99
C GLU A 519 17.94 20.39 23.15
N TYR A 520 18.01 19.12 23.56
CA TYR A 520 17.17 18.56 24.60
C TYR A 520 17.94 18.50 25.95
N ARG A 521 17.65 19.45 26.84
CA ARG A 521 18.29 19.55 28.18
C ARG A 521 17.27 19.85 29.27
N GLY A 522 17.61 19.52 30.52
CA GLY A 522 16.82 19.86 31.71
C GLY A 522 15.39 19.28 31.68
N ASN A 523 14.41 20.12 32.03
CA ASN A 523 13.00 19.69 32.16
C ASN A 523 12.37 19.17 30.84
N SER A 524 12.86 19.63 29.69
CA SER A 524 12.33 19.13 28.41
C SER A 524 12.73 17.68 28.16
N LEU A 525 14.00 17.35 28.40
CA LEU A 525 14.49 16.00 28.30
C LEU A 525 13.77 15.07 29.30
N LYS A 526 13.54 15.53 30.52
CA LYS A 526 12.84 14.77 31.56
C LYS A 526 11.42 14.43 31.13
N LYS A 527 10.64 15.40 30.63
CA LYS A 527 9.28 15.16 30.12
C LYS A 527 9.25 14.16 28.98
N ILE A 528 10.22 14.22 28.06
CA ILE A 528 10.33 13.27 26.96
C ILE A 528 10.65 11.87 27.48
N LEU A 529 11.60 11.74 28.40
CA LEU A 529 11.96 10.46 29.02
C LEU A 529 10.79 9.84 29.79
N ASP A 530 10.02 10.66 30.52
CA ASP A 530 8.81 10.22 31.21
C ASP A 530 7.74 9.74 30.23
N SER A 531 7.54 10.44 29.10
CA SER A 531 6.61 10.03 28.05
C SER A 531 7.00 8.72 27.38
N ILE A 532 8.29 8.37 27.38
CA ILE A 532 8.86 7.14 26.84
C ILE A 532 8.89 6.01 27.91
N GLY A 533 8.64 6.36 29.19
CA GLY A 533 8.70 5.42 30.31
C GLY A 533 10.13 4.98 30.67
N VAL A 534 11.11 5.90 30.59
CA VAL A 534 12.52 5.62 30.86
C VAL A 534 13.08 6.59 31.92
N THR A 535 13.78 6.06 32.91
CA THR A 535 14.27 6.82 34.07
C THR A 535 15.46 7.71 33.76
N SER A 536 16.24 7.46 32.71
CA SER A 536 17.42 8.26 32.37
C SER A 536 17.79 8.16 30.88
N LEU A 537 18.48 9.21 30.36
CA LEU A 537 18.99 9.20 28.98
C LEU A 537 20.00 8.05 28.78
N ASN A 538 20.83 7.74 29.74
CA ASN A 538 21.78 6.64 29.64
C ASN A 538 21.07 5.28 29.46
N LYS A 539 19.97 5.06 30.19
CA LYS A 539 19.16 3.85 30.02
C LYS A 539 18.48 3.82 28.65
N LEU A 540 17.94 4.95 28.15
CA LEU A 540 17.37 5.06 26.82
C LEU A 540 18.41 4.74 25.74
N LEU A 541 19.61 5.32 25.82
CA LEU A 541 20.71 5.06 24.89
C LEU A 541 21.17 3.59 24.95
N THR A 542 21.22 3.00 26.14
CA THR A 542 21.53 1.56 26.28
C THR A 542 20.43 0.70 25.64
N ASP A 543 19.17 1.02 25.89
CA ASP A 543 18.04 0.29 25.32
C ASP A 543 17.98 0.42 23.78
N LEU A 544 18.33 1.58 23.22
CA LEU A 544 18.49 1.78 21.78
C LEU A 544 19.62 0.94 21.20
N GLY A 545 20.81 0.98 21.81
CA GLY A 545 21.97 0.24 21.35
C GLY A 545 21.84 -1.27 21.51
N LEU A 546 21.03 -1.73 22.47
CA LEU A 546 20.63 -3.15 22.60
C LEU A 546 19.46 -3.54 21.67
N GLY A 547 18.95 -2.61 20.87
CA GLY A 547 17.83 -2.84 19.98
C GLY A 547 16.50 -3.11 20.67
N LYS A 548 16.37 -2.79 21.96
CA LYS A 548 15.11 -2.91 22.70
C LYS A 548 14.08 -1.87 22.27
N ARG A 549 14.53 -0.76 21.67
CA ARG A 549 13.70 0.35 21.17
C ARG A 549 14.16 0.77 19.79
N THR A 550 13.23 1.26 18.95
CA THR A 550 13.52 1.71 17.59
C THR A 550 13.91 3.18 17.58
N GLY A 551 15.05 3.50 16.92
CA GLY A 551 15.59 4.87 16.88
C GLY A 551 14.63 5.88 16.25
N SER A 552 13.95 5.55 15.17
CA SER A 552 13.00 6.42 14.50
C SER A 552 11.79 6.78 15.38
N ILE A 553 11.21 5.80 16.09
CA ILE A 553 10.07 6.03 17.00
C ILE A 553 10.49 6.94 18.18
N ILE A 554 11.70 6.76 18.69
CA ILE A 554 12.23 7.60 19.76
C ILE A 554 12.50 9.01 19.25
N ALA A 555 13.13 9.18 18.08
CA ALA A 555 13.36 10.49 17.48
C ALA A 555 12.06 11.27 17.24
N GLU A 556 10.99 10.60 16.81
CA GLU A 556 9.66 11.20 16.66
C GLU A 556 9.12 11.73 18.01
N ARG A 557 9.32 11.00 19.12
CA ARG A 557 8.95 11.47 20.48
C ARG A 557 9.77 12.68 20.91
N PHE A 558 11.05 12.73 20.58
CA PHE A 558 11.89 13.90 20.82
C PHE A 558 11.39 15.10 20.02
N TYR A 559 11.05 14.92 18.77
CA TYR A 559 10.51 15.97 17.89
C TYR A 559 9.16 16.49 18.38
N SER A 560 8.23 15.61 18.73
CA SER A 560 6.94 15.99 19.32
C SER A 560 7.08 16.75 20.63
N GLY A 561 8.10 16.44 21.44
CA GLY A 561 8.43 17.14 22.68
C GLY A 561 8.94 18.57 22.50
N LEU A 562 9.54 18.93 21.34
CA LEU A 562 9.89 20.30 20.99
C LEU A 562 8.68 21.16 20.65
N GLN A 563 7.70 20.59 19.97
CA GLN A 563 6.48 21.31 19.56
C GLN A 563 5.62 21.76 20.76
N ILE A 564 5.70 21.07 21.89
CA ILE A 564 5.00 21.44 23.14
C ILE A 564 5.61 22.72 23.76
N ARG A 565 6.85 23.10 23.42
CA ARG A 565 7.54 24.28 23.99
C ARG A 565 7.04 25.63 23.43
N GLU A 566 6.50 25.66 22.22
CA GLU A 566 6.15 26.92 21.55
C GLU A 566 4.71 27.39 21.76
N GLY A 567 3.92 26.75 22.61
CA GLY A 567 2.55 27.19 22.92
C GLY A 567 1.61 27.16 21.70
N ILE A 568 1.95 26.43 20.65
CA ILE A 568 1.19 26.31 19.43
C ILE A 568 0.04 25.32 19.70
N LYS A 569 -1.19 25.84 19.67
CA LYS A 569 -2.41 25.03 19.52
C LYS A 569 -2.19 24.06 18.35
N GLU A 570 -2.63 22.81 18.49
CA GLU A 570 -2.51 21.66 17.56
C GLU A 570 -1.77 21.96 16.25
N PRO A 571 -0.63 21.30 15.96
CA PRO A 571 0.14 21.63 14.76
C PRO A 571 -0.74 21.45 13.53
N LYS A 572 -1.01 22.55 12.84
CA LYS A 572 -1.61 22.46 11.50
C LYS A 572 -0.72 21.56 10.67
N PRO A 573 -1.26 20.60 9.92
CA PRO A 573 -0.47 19.69 9.11
C PRO A 573 0.46 20.50 8.20
N VAL A 574 1.76 20.15 8.18
CA VAL A 574 2.76 20.77 7.32
C VAL A 574 2.90 19.93 6.07
N LEU A 575 2.68 20.54 4.91
CA LEU A 575 2.91 19.90 3.62
C LEU A 575 4.38 20.08 3.24
N ILE A 576 5.12 18.96 3.13
CA ILE A 576 6.49 18.97 2.62
C ILE A 576 6.42 18.82 1.09
N LEU A 577 6.91 19.81 0.35
CA LEU A 577 6.99 19.78 -1.11
C LEU A 577 8.29 19.07 -1.51
N ASP A 578 8.26 17.72 -1.49
CA ASP A 578 9.36 16.87 -1.97
C ASP A 578 8.99 16.28 -3.34
N ASN A 579 9.97 15.95 -4.17
CA ASN A 579 9.78 15.25 -5.45
C ASN A 579 9.11 13.87 -5.32
N LYS A 580 8.94 13.37 -4.10
CA LYS A 580 8.22 12.14 -3.75
C LYS A 580 6.75 12.37 -3.38
N ILE A 581 6.33 13.62 -3.20
CA ILE A 581 4.95 13.93 -2.86
C ILE A 581 4.12 13.98 -4.14
N GLU A 582 3.41 12.96 -4.30
CA GLU A 582 2.01 12.84 -4.68
C GLU A 582 1.49 13.93 -5.59
N SER A 583 1.97 13.93 -6.80
CA SER A 583 1.61 14.84 -7.88
C SER A 583 0.18 14.71 -8.40
N VAL A 584 -0.72 14.02 -7.69
CA VAL A 584 -2.10 13.93 -8.18
C VAL A 584 -2.86 15.24 -7.99
N THR A 585 -2.39 16.14 -7.12
CA THR A 585 -3.16 17.34 -6.83
C THR A 585 -2.37 18.53 -6.29
N VAL A 586 -1.05 18.56 -6.36
CA VAL A 586 -0.29 19.76 -6.03
C VAL A 586 -0.07 20.59 -7.29
N ARG A 587 -0.61 21.80 -7.30
CA ARG A 587 -0.44 22.78 -8.39
C ARG A 587 0.15 24.04 -7.83
N PHE A 588 1.03 24.67 -8.60
CA PHE A 588 1.53 26.00 -8.27
C PHE A 588 0.53 27.07 -8.75
N ALA A 589 0.27 28.04 -7.88
CA ALA A 589 -0.72 29.08 -8.14
C ALA A 589 -0.27 29.99 -9.28
N LYS A 590 -1.15 30.20 -10.25
CA LYS A 590 -0.90 31.09 -11.38
C LYS A 590 -0.98 32.60 -11.01
N CYS A 591 -1.42 32.96 -9.80
CA CYS A 591 -1.50 34.34 -9.33
C CYS A 591 -0.17 34.86 -8.73
N CYS A 592 0.73 33.95 -8.31
CA CYS A 592 1.99 34.33 -7.64
C CYS A 592 3.20 33.47 -8.04
N PHE A 593 3.03 32.46 -8.89
CA PHE A 593 4.08 31.62 -9.48
C PHE A 593 5.21 31.24 -8.50
N PRO A 594 4.92 30.52 -7.39
CA PRO A 594 5.93 30.21 -6.40
C PRO A 594 7.01 29.28 -6.97
N VAL A 595 8.27 29.56 -6.64
CA VAL A 595 9.46 28.81 -7.09
C VAL A 595 10.20 28.21 -5.90
N TYR A 596 11.05 27.23 -6.15
CA TYR A 596 11.89 26.63 -5.12
C TYR A 596 12.74 27.68 -4.40
N GLY A 597 12.66 27.70 -3.06
CA GLY A 597 13.30 28.70 -2.20
C GLY A 597 12.39 29.88 -1.79
N ASP A 598 11.15 29.93 -2.27
CA ASP A 598 10.16 30.87 -1.75
C ASP A 598 9.53 30.38 -0.45
N ASP A 599 9.10 31.31 0.41
CA ASP A 599 8.21 30.98 1.52
C ASP A 599 6.82 30.67 0.98
N VAL A 600 6.34 29.43 1.23
CA VAL A 600 5.13 28.94 0.60
C VAL A 600 4.07 28.49 1.59
N VAL A 601 2.82 28.51 1.14
CA VAL A 601 1.65 28.03 1.86
C VAL A 601 0.77 27.23 0.91
N ALA A 602 0.19 26.13 1.42
CA ALA A 602 -0.73 25.31 0.66
C ALA A 602 -2.18 25.66 0.98
N HIS A 603 -3.02 25.70 -0.03
CA HIS A 603 -4.46 25.85 0.08
C HIS A 603 -5.17 24.65 -0.52
N SER A 604 -6.10 24.06 0.22
CA SER A 604 -6.94 22.96 -0.29
C SER A 604 -8.12 23.53 -1.06
N ASP A 605 -8.12 23.33 -2.37
CA ASP A 605 -9.23 23.67 -3.27
C ASP A 605 -10.04 22.41 -3.57
N THR A 606 -11.36 22.49 -3.43
CA THR A 606 -12.28 21.35 -3.63
C THR A 606 -12.29 20.84 -5.07
N GLU A 607 -12.02 21.71 -6.05
CA GLU A 607 -12.02 21.35 -7.47
C GLU A 607 -10.62 21.12 -8.04
N ARG A 608 -9.60 21.77 -7.47
CA ARG A 608 -8.24 21.83 -8.03
C ARG A 608 -7.17 21.11 -7.23
N GLY A 609 -7.53 20.52 -6.07
CA GLY A 609 -6.61 19.87 -5.16
C GLY A 609 -5.82 20.85 -4.30
N MET A 610 -4.55 20.53 -4.01
CA MET A 610 -3.68 21.41 -3.22
C MET A 610 -3.01 22.45 -4.13
N VAL A 611 -3.26 23.70 -3.87
CA VAL A 611 -2.65 24.83 -4.60
C VAL A 611 -1.62 25.49 -3.71
N ILE A 612 -0.37 25.59 -4.21
CA ILE A 612 0.75 26.20 -3.50
C ILE A 612 0.84 27.67 -3.90
N HIS A 613 0.82 28.55 -2.92
CA HIS A 613 0.98 29.98 -3.08
C HIS A 613 2.27 30.47 -2.40
N ASN A 614 2.83 31.57 -2.91
CA ASN A 614 3.83 32.32 -2.17
C ASN A 614 3.18 32.98 -0.96
N LEU A 615 3.85 32.97 0.19
CA LEU A 615 3.33 33.54 1.46
C LEU A 615 3.00 35.03 1.36
N LYS A 616 3.69 35.75 0.46
CA LYS A 616 3.45 37.19 0.19
C LYS A 616 2.28 37.46 -0.75
N CYS A 617 1.64 36.43 -1.31
CA CYS A 617 0.52 36.58 -2.24
C CYS A 617 -0.65 37.34 -1.59
N LYS A 618 -1.20 38.31 -2.35
CA LYS A 618 -2.36 39.15 -1.90
C LYS A 618 -3.56 38.30 -1.49
N GLN A 619 -3.83 37.22 -2.21
CA GLN A 619 -4.93 36.30 -1.89
C GLN A 619 -4.70 35.55 -0.57
N VAL A 620 -3.45 35.20 -0.25
CA VAL A 620 -3.09 34.47 0.97
C VAL A 620 -3.15 35.37 2.19
N LYS A 621 -2.68 36.62 2.10
CA LYS A 621 -2.68 37.60 3.21
C LYS A 621 -4.07 37.81 3.81
N THR A 622 -5.11 37.74 3.00
CA THR A 622 -6.50 37.99 3.42
C THR A 622 -7.08 36.79 4.22
N PHE A 623 -6.62 35.56 4.01
CA PHE A 623 -7.28 34.35 4.50
C PHE A 623 -6.40 33.43 5.39
N LEU A 624 -5.09 33.66 5.46
CA LEU A 624 -4.13 32.75 6.09
C LEU A 624 -4.49 32.33 7.53
N ASN A 625 -5.06 33.25 8.32
CA ASN A 625 -5.39 33.04 9.72
C ASN A 625 -6.87 32.72 9.98
N LYS A 626 -7.73 32.82 8.96
CA LYS A 626 -9.18 32.70 9.09
C LYS A 626 -9.76 31.44 8.43
N ASP A 627 -9.09 30.89 7.44
CA ASP A 627 -9.59 29.76 6.65
C ASP A 627 -8.85 28.46 7.03
N PRO A 628 -9.54 27.43 7.57
CA PRO A 628 -8.93 26.15 7.94
C PRO A 628 -8.36 25.35 6.75
N ARG A 629 -8.68 25.76 5.51
CA ARG A 629 -8.18 25.14 4.29
C ARG A 629 -6.72 25.49 3.96
N TYR A 630 -6.13 26.50 4.62
CA TYR A 630 -4.72 26.85 4.47
C TYR A 630 -3.86 26.05 5.45
N MET A 631 -2.76 25.51 4.95
CA MET A 631 -1.76 24.80 5.74
C MET A 631 -0.36 25.28 5.39
N ARG A 632 0.55 25.19 6.35
CA ARG A 632 1.95 25.53 6.11
C ARG A 632 2.56 24.55 5.12
N ALA A 633 3.37 25.04 4.19
CA ALA A 633 4.12 24.23 3.25
C ALA A 633 5.61 24.56 3.37
N ILE A 634 6.47 23.57 3.18
CA ILE A 634 7.93 23.72 3.13
C ILE A 634 8.48 22.93 1.94
N TRP A 635 9.57 23.42 1.35
CA TRP A 635 10.27 22.72 0.30
C TRP A 635 11.09 21.58 0.90
N GLY A 636 11.00 20.39 0.31
CA GLY A 636 11.87 19.26 0.62
C GLY A 636 13.20 19.35 -0.12
N GLU A 637 14.11 18.37 0.09
CA GLU A 637 15.38 18.29 -0.64
C GLU A 637 15.15 18.08 -2.14
N ASN A 638 15.60 19.03 -2.96
CA ASN A 638 15.47 18.97 -4.41
C ASN A 638 16.63 18.15 -5.02
N LYS A 639 16.46 16.82 -5.16
CA LYS A 639 17.46 15.92 -5.77
C LYS A 639 17.33 15.79 -7.30
N LYS A 640 16.30 16.35 -7.92
CA LYS A 640 16.11 16.40 -9.38
C LYS A 640 15.86 17.82 -9.83
N GLU A 641 16.48 18.22 -10.93
CA GLU A 641 16.27 19.53 -11.55
C GLU A 641 14.81 19.66 -12.03
N HIS A 642 13.99 20.35 -11.23
CA HIS A 642 12.64 20.74 -11.61
C HIS A 642 12.68 22.16 -12.13
N SER A 643 12.01 22.42 -13.27
CA SER A 643 11.79 23.76 -13.77
C SER A 643 10.43 24.29 -13.33
N TYR A 644 10.40 25.53 -12.88
CA TYR A 644 9.22 26.25 -12.44
C TYR A 644 8.86 27.33 -13.45
N LYS A 645 7.58 27.45 -13.78
CA LYS A 645 7.10 28.49 -14.69
C LYS A 645 6.92 29.79 -13.92
N VAL A 646 7.55 30.85 -14.40
CA VAL A 646 7.47 32.20 -13.84
C VAL A 646 7.03 33.17 -14.92
N LYS A 647 6.25 34.17 -14.52
CA LYS A 647 5.81 35.22 -15.41
C LYS A 647 6.54 36.52 -15.08
N ILE A 648 7.15 37.14 -16.08
CA ILE A 648 7.86 38.43 -15.97
C ILE A 648 7.17 39.44 -16.86
N ASP A 649 6.86 40.62 -16.32
CA ASP A 649 6.40 41.76 -17.08
C ASP A 649 7.58 42.72 -17.33
N VAL A 650 7.89 42.96 -18.58
CA VAL A 650 8.98 43.83 -19.01
C VAL A 650 8.38 45.04 -19.75
N ASN A 651 8.61 46.24 -19.24
CA ASN A 651 8.21 47.50 -19.88
C ASN A 651 9.46 48.17 -20.48
N THR A 652 9.40 48.51 -21.72
CA THR A 652 10.53 49.09 -22.46
C THR A 652 10.04 50.15 -23.45
N GLU A 653 10.94 51.03 -23.90
CA GLU A 653 10.66 51.90 -25.06
C GLU A 653 10.40 51.05 -26.30
N ASP A 654 9.39 51.40 -27.08
CA ASP A 654 9.03 50.71 -28.31
C ASP A 654 10.05 51.02 -29.40
N LYS A 655 11.01 50.10 -29.62
CA LYS A 655 12.09 50.19 -30.61
C LYS A 655 12.21 48.87 -31.38
N VAL A 656 12.61 48.99 -32.65
CA VAL A 656 12.88 47.81 -33.47
C VAL A 656 14.03 47.00 -32.85
N GLY A 657 13.81 45.67 -32.67
CA GLY A 657 14.84 44.73 -32.17
C GLY A 657 14.73 44.40 -30.66
N VAL A 658 13.88 45.07 -29.87
CA VAL A 658 13.75 44.85 -28.42
C VAL A 658 13.47 43.37 -28.06
N LEU A 659 12.65 42.69 -28.83
CA LEU A 659 12.32 41.27 -28.58
C LEU A 659 13.53 40.37 -28.82
N SER A 660 14.39 40.72 -29.82
CA SER A 660 15.64 40.01 -30.10
C SER A 660 16.66 40.19 -28.96
N ASP A 661 16.75 41.41 -28.44
CA ASP A 661 17.64 41.72 -27.32
C ASP A 661 17.22 41.01 -26.05
N LEU A 662 15.93 41.00 -25.73
CA LEU A 662 15.37 40.22 -24.62
C LEU A 662 15.64 38.73 -24.79
N GLY A 663 15.40 38.16 -25.99
CA GLY A 663 15.71 36.76 -26.30
C GLY A 663 17.19 36.41 -26.09
N SER A 664 18.09 37.34 -26.50
CA SER A 664 19.53 37.18 -26.30
C SER A 664 19.95 37.20 -24.82
N VAL A 665 19.31 38.00 -23.99
CA VAL A 665 19.54 38.07 -22.52
C VAL A 665 19.13 36.75 -21.87
N PHE A 666 17.95 36.24 -22.18
CA PHE A 666 17.47 34.97 -21.64
C PHE A 666 18.32 33.77 -22.12
N ALA A 667 18.71 33.76 -23.39
CA ALA A 667 19.56 32.73 -23.95
C ALA A 667 20.94 32.70 -23.27
N LYS A 668 21.58 33.87 -23.07
CA LYS A 668 22.87 33.97 -22.33
C LYS A 668 22.76 33.52 -20.88
N SER A 669 21.58 33.62 -20.28
CA SER A 669 21.30 33.16 -18.92
C SER A 669 20.88 31.69 -18.86
N GLY A 670 20.83 30.97 -19.99
CA GLY A 670 20.41 29.57 -20.06
C GLY A 670 18.94 29.34 -19.70
N ILE A 671 18.09 30.35 -19.86
CA ILE A 671 16.68 30.33 -19.48
C ILE A 671 15.81 30.14 -20.72
N ASN A 672 14.90 29.16 -20.65
CA ASN A 672 13.98 28.88 -21.74
C ASN A 672 12.74 29.79 -21.66
N ILE A 673 12.34 30.35 -22.80
CA ILE A 673 11.13 31.16 -22.94
C ILE A 673 9.98 30.28 -23.40
N GLY A 674 8.91 30.19 -22.59
CA GLY A 674 7.73 29.37 -22.91
C GLY A 674 6.71 30.13 -23.77
N SER A 675 6.49 31.39 -23.49
CA SER A 675 5.59 32.25 -24.28
C SER A 675 5.89 33.74 -24.08
N VAL A 676 5.60 34.54 -25.08
CA VAL A 676 5.72 35.99 -25.04
C VAL A 676 4.42 36.59 -25.55
N ASN A 677 3.81 37.46 -24.73
CA ASN A 677 2.65 38.26 -25.11
C ASN A 677 3.04 39.71 -25.09
N THR A 678 2.74 40.44 -26.16
CA THR A 678 3.02 41.86 -26.27
C THR A 678 1.78 42.67 -25.92
N LYS A 679 1.96 43.75 -25.13
CA LYS A 679 0.92 44.74 -24.82
C LYS A 679 1.43 46.10 -25.17
N THR A 680 0.70 46.83 -25.99
CA THR A 680 0.99 48.25 -26.22
C THR A 680 0.52 49.04 -25.00
N ILE A 681 1.46 49.66 -24.29
CA ILE A 681 1.13 50.43 -23.08
C ILE A 681 0.80 51.89 -23.47
N ASP A 682 1.61 52.47 -24.37
CA ASP A 682 1.42 53.83 -24.90
C ASP A 682 2.21 53.97 -26.22
N LYS A 683 2.05 55.10 -26.94
CA LYS A 683 2.77 55.35 -28.23
C LYS A 683 4.30 55.32 -28.14
N LYS A 684 4.86 55.35 -26.91
CA LYS A 684 6.31 55.31 -26.65
C LYS A 684 6.80 54.08 -25.93
N PHE A 685 5.91 53.24 -25.36
CA PHE A 685 6.29 52.11 -24.51
C PHE A 685 5.56 50.85 -24.93
N ALA A 686 6.33 49.77 -25.07
CA ALA A 686 5.83 48.41 -25.28
C ALA A 686 5.99 47.57 -23.99
N GLY A 687 4.97 46.81 -23.62
CA GLY A 687 4.99 45.85 -22.53
C GLY A 687 5.09 44.42 -23.05
N PHE A 688 5.98 43.66 -22.49
CA PHE A 688 6.14 42.21 -22.78
C PHE A 688 5.82 41.41 -21.55
N GLU A 689 4.86 40.51 -21.68
CA GLU A 689 4.53 39.52 -20.70
C GLU A 689 5.20 38.19 -21.11
N ILE A 690 6.30 37.85 -20.44
CA ILE A 690 7.14 36.73 -20.82
C ILE A 690 7.00 35.60 -19.78
N GLN A 691 6.66 34.41 -20.22
CA GLN A 691 6.67 33.24 -19.38
C GLN A 691 7.99 32.46 -19.59
N ILE A 692 8.75 32.29 -18.50
CA ILE A 692 10.05 31.61 -18.51
C ILE A 692 10.03 30.38 -17.60
N GLU A 693 11.00 29.48 -17.79
CA GLU A 693 11.22 28.32 -16.94
C GLU A 693 12.54 28.49 -16.18
N VAL A 694 12.45 28.46 -14.83
CA VAL A 694 13.59 28.65 -13.91
C VAL A 694 13.72 27.52 -12.90
N LYS A 695 14.93 27.27 -12.38
CA LYS A 695 15.18 26.17 -11.42
C LYS A 695 14.93 26.57 -9.96
N ASN A 696 15.17 27.83 -9.61
CA ASN A 696 15.05 28.33 -8.23
C ASN A 696 14.89 29.85 -8.20
N LYS A 697 14.72 30.40 -6.99
CA LYS A 697 14.59 31.82 -6.74
C LYS A 697 15.83 32.63 -7.14
N GLU A 698 17.03 32.06 -6.99
CA GLU A 698 18.28 32.73 -7.35
C GLU A 698 18.37 32.96 -8.86
N ALA A 699 17.93 31.98 -9.68
CA ALA A 699 17.88 32.13 -11.12
C ALA A 699 16.95 33.25 -11.54
N VAL A 700 15.83 33.49 -10.85
CA VAL A 700 14.92 34.63 -11.11
C VAL A 700 15.60 35.95 -10.76
N SER A 701 16.27 36.03 -9.60
CA SER A 701 16.97 37.25 -9.15
C SER A 701 18.14 37.60 -10.09
N TYR A 702 18.87 36.60 -10.59
CA TYR A 702 19.98 36.80 -11.53
C TYR A 702 19.48 37.34 -12.88
N THR A 703 18.34 36.86 -13.34
CA THR A 703 17.71 37.32 -14.60
C THR A 703 17.26 38.78 -14.46
N HIS A 704 16.74 39.14 -13.30
CA HIS A 704 16.31 40.49 -13.01
C HIS A 704 17.49 41.51 -13.03
N LEU A 705 18.63 41.16 -12.42
CA LEU A 705 19.83 42.00 -12.41
C LEU A 705 20.42 42.20 -13.82
N ARG A 706 20.51 41.16 -14.63
CA ARG A 706 21.05 41.25 -15.99
C ARG A 706 20.11 41.98 -16.96
N ALA A 707 18.82 41.92 -16.78
CA ALA A 707 17.88 42.70 -17.58
C ALA A 707 18.00 44.21 -17.31
N HIS A 708 18.45 44.60 -16.10
CA HIS A 708 18.75 46.01 -15.78
C HIS A 708 20.11 46.48 -16.33
N GLU A 709 21.07 45.61 -16.58
CA GLU A 709 22.42 45.98 -17.03
C GLU A 709 22.53 46.24 -18.55
N THR A 710 21.55 45.82 -19.35
CA THR A 710 21.53 46.02 -20.80
C THR A 710 20.95 47.39 -21.15
N ARG A 711 21.84 48.40 -21.25
CA ARG A 711 21.63 49.74 -21.82
C ARG A 711 20.34 50.47 -21.38
N GLY A 712 20.39 51.09 -20.25
CA GLY A 712 19.86 52.44 -20.00
C GLY A 712 18.35 52.69 -19.93
N ASN A 713 17.44 51.78 -20.32
CA ASN A 713 16.00 52.10 -20.36
C ASN A 713 15.06 50.87 -20.23
N LEU A 714 15.50 49.76 -19.66
CA LEU A 714 14.67 48.59 -19.36
C LEU A 714 14.20 48.61 -17.90
N VAL A 715 12.93 48.87 -17.66
CA VAL A 715 12.34 48.73 -16.31
C VAL A 715 11.65 47.38 -16.25
N CYS A 716 12.34 46.39 -15.67
CA CYS A 716 11.76 45.07 -15.35
C CYS A 716 10.97 45.16 -14.04
N ARG A 717 9.68 44.93 -14.07
CA ARG A 717 8.86 44.75 -12.86
C ARG A 717 8.50 43.29 -12.74
N LEU A 718 9.09 42.59 -11.76
CA LEU A 718 8.65 41.28 -11.35
C LEU A 718 7.31 41.40 -10.63
N LEU A 719 6.27 40.75 -11.14
CA LEU A 719 5.04 40.53 -10.37
C LEU A 719 5.29 39.46 -9.31
N LEU A 720 6.07 39.80 -8.29
CA LEU A 720 6.20 39.12 -7.02
C LEU A 720 5.48 39.87 -5.91
N GLU A 721 4.51 40.77 -6.27
CA GLU A 721 3.66 41.40 -5.29
C GLU A 721 2.32 40.68 -5.09
#